data_7b522964f6446aeee0130c06c1f25f82
#
_entry.id   7b522964f6446aeee0130c06c1f25f82
#
_cell.length_a   1.000
_cell.length_b   1.000
_cell.length_c   1.000
_cell.angle_alpha   90.00
_cell.angle_beta   90.00
_cell.angle_gamma   90.00
#
_symmetry.space_group_name_H-M   'P 1'
#
loop_
_entity.id
_entity.type
_entity.pdbx_description
1 polymer ?
#
loop_
_entity_poly.entity_id
_entity_poly.type
_entity_poly.pdbx_seq_one_letter_code
_entity_poly.pdbx_strand_id
1 'polypeptide(L)'
;MSNEAETQYNPQCGVRRTIFSDEYDFLTKIESVCAKEDGIHFLVRTWKDRIATVRITFLTPSVFRFVMVPEMTAKSHRQTVVEDVPESEFETKNAEFTENEDLYIYETNQLSLHFSKNYWEMSIYQNGKLLTKEQAFDTNVDNRWKQLPTGFRVDASGKSIASFEQFVLFSDEQFWGFGEKFTHFNKRGQRIECWQKDALSTNTEDSYKSHPYFTSSRGYSVLLNTFTRSSFDMGASSWISYQMGSDDPILDYIFLAEESKDYKKLLQQYLQITGQIPMIPQWAFGFWMSKCSYMSRKEVEDVVADAEKFGIGIDVIHIDGWQRQDMSGVWEWDTERFPEPEEMIKELNKKNIHLSLWNYPYLQEDSPAFKELAERGFFIKNKEGHPAMFKATADSELLCACFDFTNPEFLAWYEERVKKIVRMGVSVIKTDFSEAVPEDVVFYNGMSGREGHNLLTYLYAKNIYTWMKEICDERGELPMLWGRSGYVGSHTIPAAWAGDSSSDKASHSAILQAGLGMAMSGVSFWGYDLGGFYNTGYIGNEERPNIEDYLSSVQMGLWMPLSRAHGKTPREPWQYGDMALKEVKKWINFRHRLVPYLYHTACQSHQSGIPMIRPLVMEYPKDPIAKTQNLSYMLGDALLISPGFDRDEYELYLPEGRWQDIESKEVYEGMTFVHIENKAFADGGTSLRVFQKEGTSIPLFAQKEVLHVPAQLWKQEDLEFMTFQKKMLISYCAQNRCIKI
;
A
#
# COMPACT_ATOMS: atom_id res chain seq x y z
N MET A 1 -33.75 -31.45 -6.19
CA MET A 1 -33.21 -30.61 -5.10
C MET A 1 -32.27 -29.64 -5.77
N SER A 2 -32.66 -28.40 -5.78
CA SER A 2 -32.15 -27.37 -6.66
C SER A 2 -30.75 -26.90 -6.30
N ASN A 3 -30.00 -26.54 -7.32
CA ASN A 3 -28.66 -25.95 -7.33
C ASN A 3 -28.49 -24.64 -6.53
N GLU A 4 -29.44 -24.25 -5.69
CA GLU A 4 -29.39 -22.99 -4.94
C GLU A 4 -28.39 -22.95 -3.78
N ALA A 5 -27.93 -24.11 -3.29
CA ALA A 5 -26.93 -24.16 -2.23
C ALA A 5 -25.48 -23.97 -2.75
N GLU A 6 -25.28 -24.10 -4.06
CA GLU A 6 -23.95 -23.99 -4.70
C GLU A 6 -23.55 -22.54 -5.03
N THR A 7 -24.48 -21.60 -5.02
CA THR A 7 -24.26 -20.21 -5.44
C THR A 7 -23.75 -19.27 -4.34
N GLN A 8 -23.62 -19.72 -3.10
CA GLN A 8 -23.20 -18.88 -1.96
C GLN A 8 -21.68 -18.78 -1.76
N TYR A 9 -20.87 -19.41 -2.59
CA TYR A 9 -19.43 -19.39 -2.40
C TYR A 9 -18.76 -18.55 -3.48
N ASN A 10 -17.85 -17.65 -3.06
CA ASN A 10 -17.10 -16.85 -3.99
C ASN A 10 -16.25 -17.75 -4.90
N PRO A 11 -16.56 -17.84 -6.19
CA PRO A 11 -15.86 -18.75 -7.09
C PRO A 11 -14.44 -18.32 -7.45
N GLN A 12 -14.01 -17.14 -7.01
CA GLN A 12 -12.72 -16.59 -7.38
C GLN A 12 -11.57 -17.19 -6.58
N CYS A 13 -11.80 -17.49 -5.31
CA CYS A 13 -10.78 -18.08 -4.44
C CYS A 13 -11.16 -19.43 -3.93
N GLY A 14 -12.35 -19.67 -3.84
CA GLY A 14 -12.79 -20.85 -3.24
C GLY A 14 -13.26 -21.79 -4.27
N VAL A 15 -12.36 -22.52 -4.78
CA VAL A 15 -12.75 -23.73 -5.41
C VAL A 15 -13.55 -24.50 -4.37
N ARG A 16 -14.85 -24.29 -4.37
CA ARG A 16 -15.68 -25.28 -3.75
C ARG A 16 -15.45 -26.57 -4.50
N ARG A 17 -14.86 -27.45 -3.91
CA ARG A 17 -14.76 -28.89 -3.91
C ARG A 17 -15.77 -29.67 -4.78
N THR A 18 -16.24 -29.08 -5.83
CA THR A 18 -16.96 -29.74 -6.91
C THR A 18 -15.95 -30.02 -8.01
N ILE A 19 -14.97 -30.88 -7.71
CA ILE A 19 -14.01 -31.36 -8.70
C ILE A 19 -14.69 -31.92 -9.95
N PHE A 20 -15.97 -32.16 -9.90
CA PHE A 20 -16.81 -32.62 -10.99
C PHE A 20 -17.60 -31.48 -11.69
N SER A 21 -17.47 -30.23 -11.24
CA SER A 21 -18.06 -29.10 -11.94
C SER A 21 -17.44 -28.92 -13.31
N ASP A 22 -18.29 -28.68 -14.31
CA ASP A 22 -17.82 -28.44 -15.68
C ASP A 22 -17.02 -27.13 -15.82
N GLU A 23 -17.08 -26.27 -14.82
CA GLU A 23 -16.37 -25.00 -14.80
C GLU A 23 -14.89 -25.10 -14.44
N TYR A 24 -14.44 -26.19 -13.79
CA TYR A 24 -13.06 -26.33 -13.29
C TYR A 24 -12.26 -27.37 -14.06
N ASP A 25 -11.00 -27.05 -14.31
CA ASP A 25 -9.99 -27.98 -14.82
C ASP A 25 -8.67 -27.74 -14.07
N PHE A 26 -7.84 -28.75 -13.93
CA PHE A 26 -6.61 -28.68 -13.16
C PHE A 26 -5.54 -29.62 -13.68
N LEU A 27 -4.30 -29.32 -13.36
CA LEU A 27 -3.12 -30.09 -13.79
C LEU A 27 -3.11 -31.46 -13.11
N THR A 28 -2.81 -32.50 -13.89
CA THR A 28 -2.77 -33.88 -13.39
C THR A 28 -1.47 -34.60 -13.70
N LYS A 29 -1.00 -34.62 -14.95
CA LYS A 29 0.12 -35.45 -15.36
C LYS A 29 1.07 -34.71 -16.27
N ILE A 30 2.36 -34.81 -15.98
CA ILE A 30 3.42 -34.28 -16.86
C ILE A 30 3.52 -35.19 -18.09
N GLU A 31 3.32 -34.61 -19.27
CA GLU A 31 3.48 -35.31 -20.59
C GLU A 31 4.90 -35.18 -21.14
N SER A 32 5.50 -34.00 -20.94
CA SER A 32 6.89 -33.78 -21.34
C SER A 32 7.54 -32.68 -20.50
N VAL A 33 8.84 -32.76 -20.35
CA VAL A 33 9.68 -31.79 -19.67
C VAL A 33 10.83 -31.34 -20.58
N CYS A 34 11.17 -30.05 -20.49
CA CYS A 34 12.31 -29.47 -21.19
C CYS A 34 13.03 -28.51 -20.24
N ALA A 35 14.21 -28.93 -19.80
CA ALA A 35 15.08 -28.04 -19.01
C ALA A 35 15.76 -27.02 -19.94
N LYS A 36 15.88 -25.79 -19.44
CA LYS A 36 16.55 -24.63 -20.04
C LYS A 36 17.65 -24.14 -19.12
N GLU A 37 18.52 -23.27 -19.61
CA GLU A 37 19.57 -22.65 -18.79
C GLU A 37 18.97 -21.75 -17.66
N ASP A 38 17.82 -21.12 -17.94
CA ASP A 38 17.12 -20.19 -17.09
C ASP A 38 15.93 -20.79 -16.34
N GLY A 39 15.59 -22.08 -16.57
CA GLY A 39 14.42 -22.68 -15.94
C GLY A 39 13.97 -24.00 -16.53
N ILE A 40 12.70 -24.33 -16.34
CA ILE A 40 12.13 -25.61 -16.76
C ILE A 40 10.72 -25.43 -17.31
N HIS A 41 10.43 -26.12 -18.42
CA HIS A 41 9.14 -26.04 -19.11
C HIS A 41 8.49 -27.42 -19.14
N PHE A 42 7.16 -27.43 -19.00
CA PHE A 42 6.35 -28.65 -19.02
C PHE A 42 5.18 -28.52 -19.98
N LEU A 43 4.82 -29.63 -20.63
CA LEU A 43 3.47 -29.86 -21.12
C LEU A 43 2.76 -30.76 -20.11
N VAL A 44 1.62 -30.32 -19.63
CA VAL A 44 0.89 -31.00 -18.55
C VAL A 44 -0.53 -31.31 -19.02
N ARG A 45 -0.94 -32.55 -18.85
CA ARG A 45 -2.32 -32.98 -19.09
C ARG A 45 -3.20 -32.56 -17.91
N THR A 46 -4.40 -32.11 -18.24
CA THR A 46 -5.39 -31.72 -17.22
C THR A 46 -6.37 -32.86 -16.92
N TRP A 47 -7.18 -32.67 -15.90
CA TRP A 47 -8.25 -33.61 -15.52
C TRP A 47 -9.26 -33.87 -16.65
N LYS A 48 -9.54 -32.86 -17.47
CA LYS A 48 -10.47 -32.94 -18.61
C LYS A 48 -9.76 -33.26 -19.94
N ASP A 49 -8.59 -33.89 -19.85
CA ASP A 49 -7.82 -34.36 -21.00
C ASP A 49 -7.39 -33.24 -21.98
N ARG A 50 -7.13 -32.06 -21.46
CA ARG A 50 -6.59 -30.91 -22.19
C ARG A 50 -5.10 -30.78 -21.90
N ILE A 51 -4.42 -29.88 -22.61
CA ILE A 51 -3.03 -29.54 -22.37
C ILE A 51 -2.90 -28.14 -21.77
N ALA A 52 -2.01 -27.98 -20.81
CA ALA A 52 -1.52 -26.70 -20.35
C ALA A 52 0.01 -26.66 -20.46
N THR A 53 0.54 -25.49 -20.79
CA THR A 53 1.98 -25.25 -20.74
C THR A 53 2.32 -24.59 -19.41
N VAL A 54 3.30 -25.16 -18.70
CA VAL A 54 3.86 -24.53 -17.50
C VAL A 54 5.31 -24.13 -17.80
N ARG A 55 5.65 -22.88 -17.49
CA ARG A 55 7.02 -22.36 -17.55
C ARG A 55 7.42 -21.83 -16.19
N ILE A 56 8.59 -22.23 -15.74
CA ILE A 56 9.23 -21.69 -14.54
C ILE A 56 10.55 -21.11 -14.97
N THR A 57 10.72 -19.80 -14.80
CA THR A 57 11.93 -19.07 -15.19
C THR A 57 12.55 -18.44 -13.96
N PHE A 58 13.82 -18.71 -13.69
CA PHE A 58 14.55 -18.11 -12.59
C PHE A 58 14.99 -16.69 -12.95
N LEU A 59 14.61 -15.74 -12.12
CA LEU A 59 15.05 -14.34 -12.21
C LEU A 59 16.36 -14.13 -11.42
N THR A 60 16.53 -14.85 -10.33
CA THR A 60 17.77 -15.00 -9.54
C THR A 60 17.82 -16.42 -8.99
N PRO A 61 18.92 -16.88 -8.39
CA PRO A 61 18.97 -18.22 -7.79
C PRO A 61 17.91 -18.51 -6.71
N SER A 62 17.27 -17.48 -6.15
CA SER A 62 16.24 -17.59 -5.10
C SER A 62 14.88 -17.00 -5.49
N VAL A 63 14.73 -16.52 -6.73
CA VAL A 63 13.50 -15.91 -7.25
C VAL A 63 13.14 -16.52 -8.58
N PHE A 64 11.93 -17.03 -8.73
CA PHE A 64 11.43 -17.52 -10.01
C PHE A 64 10.04 -17.02 -10.35
N ARG A 65 9.72 -16.95 -11.63
CA ARG A 65 8.39 -16.71 -12.18
C ARG A 65 7.79 -18.02 -12.65
N PHE A 66 6.57 -18.29 -12.22
CA PHE A 66 5.75 -19.42 -12.64
C PHE A 66 4.66 -18.91 -13.58
N VAL A 67 4.51 -19.50 -14.75
CA VAL A 67 3.46 -19.16 -15.72
C VAL A 67 2.81 -20.44 -16.23
N MET A 68 1.49 -20.57 -15.99
CA MET A 68 0.66 -21.64 -16.57
C MET A 68 -0.29 -21.05 -17.60
N VAL A 69 -0.22 -21.56 -18.83
CA VAL A 69 -1.07 -21.16 -19.96
C VAL A 69 -1.89 -22.37 -20.41
N PRO A 70 -3.21 -22.38 -20.19
CA PRO A 70 -4.12 -23.38 -20.74
C PRO A 70 -4.16 -23.32 -22.28
N GLU A 71 -4.30 -24.47 -22.94
CA GLU A 71 -4.36 -24.58 -24.42
C GLU A 71 -5.45 -23.71 -25.02
N MET A 72 -6.62 -23.63 -24.35
CA MET A 72 -7.73 -22.77 -24.75
C MET A 72 -7.85 -21.61 -23.76
N THR A 73 -7.22 -20.49 -24.08
CA THR A 73 -7.27 -19.27 -23.27
C THR A 73 -8.19 -18.24 -23.94
N ALA A 74 -9.02 -17.56 -23.15
CA ALA A 74 -9.81 -16.43 -23.64
C ALA A 74 -8.88 -15.31 -24.12
N LYS A 75 -9.29 -14.59 -25.18
CA LYS A 75 -8.56 -13.38 -25.60
C LYS A 75 -8.57 -12.37 -24.47
N SER A 76 -7.41 -11.82 -24.18
CA SER A 76 -7.17 -10.87 -23.10
C SER A 76 -6.21 -9.79 -23.62
N HIS A 77 -6.43 -8.54 -23.18
CA HIS A 77 -5.49 -7.44 -23.33
C HIS A 77 -4.62 -7.31 -22.07
N ARG A 78 -4.31 -8.45 -21.49
CA ARG A 78 -3.60 -8.62 -20.24
C ARG A 78 -2.35 -7.74 -20.19
N GLN A 79 -2.24 -6.99 -19.11
CA GLN A 79 -0.99 -6.39 -18.66
C GLN A 79 -0.56 -7.07 -17.37
N THR A 80 0.73 -7.17 -17.17
CA THR A 80 1.33 -7.75 -15.96
C THR A 80 2.00 -6.66 -15.15
N VAL A 81 2.07 -6.85 -13.83
CA VAL A 81 2.76 -5.95 -12.91
C VAL A 81 4.25 -5.90 -13.25
N VAL A 82 4.82 -7.08 -13.48
CA VAL A 82 6.20 -7.25 -13.94
C VAL A 82 6.14 -7.69 -15.39
N GLU A 83 6.60 -6.83 -16.29
CA GLU A 83 6.74 -7.14 -17.71
C GLU A 83 7.79 -8.24 -17.93
N ASP A 84 7.95 -8.72 -19.16
CA ASP A 84 8.97 -9.71 -19.46
C ASP A 84 10.35 -9.18 -19.05
N VAL A 85 10.91 -9.80 -18.01
CA VAL A 85 12.28 -9.51 -17.61
C VAL A 85 13.18 -10.01 -18.75
N PRO A 86 14.06 -9.17 -19.32
CA PRO A 86 14.95 -9.61 -20.38
C PRO A 86 15.74 -10.84 -19.91
N GLU A 87 15.73 -11.91 -20.69
CA GLU A 87 16.41 -13.17 -20.41
C GLU A 87 17.92 -13.02 -20.12
N SER A 88 18.50 -11.85 -20.38
CA SER A 88 19.94 -11.61 -20.37
C SER A 88 20.53 -11.05 -19.07
N GLU A 89 19.74 -10.62 -18.08
CA GLU A 89 20.29 -9.91 -16.91
C GLU A 89 20.59 -10.79 -15.69
N PHE A 90 20.07 -12.01 -15.65
CA PHE A 90 20.28 -12.92 -14.52
C PHE A 90 21.15 -14.12 -14.92
N GLU A 91 22.40 -14.12 -14.49
CA GLU A 91 23.29 -15.27 -14.68
C GLU A 91 22.83 -16.44 -13.79
N THR A 92 22.01 -17.34 -14.31
CA THR A 92 21.67 -18.64 -13.67
C THR A 92 22.78 -19.69 -13.87
N LYS A 93 24.02 -19.28 -13.94
CA LYS A 93 25.18 -20.05 -14.37
C LYS A 93 25.49 -21.37 -13.65
N ASN A 94 24.64 -21.79 -12.67
CA ASN A 94 24.85 -23.05 -11.95
C ASN A 94 23.52 -23.80 -11.68
N ALA A 95 22.54 -23.69 -12.57
CA ALA A 95 21.32 -24.49 -12.44
C ALA A 95 21.56 -25.89 -13.00
N GLU A 96 21.11 -26.91 -12.28
CA GLU A 96 21.25 -28.32 -12.66
C GLU A 96 19.88 -28.98 -12.77
N PHE A 97 19.65 -29.70 -13.88
CA PHE A 97 18.47 -30.52 -14.01
C PHE A 97 18.88 -32.01 -13.86
N THR A 98 18.20 -32.66 -12.93
CA THR A 98 18.37 -34.11 -12.71
C THR A 98 16.99 -34.79 -12.66
N GLU A 99 16.97 -36.10 -12.86
CA GLU A 99 15.77 -36.92 -12.69
C GLU A 99 16.12 -38.28 -12.06
N ASN A 100 15.15 -38.77 -11.31
CA ASN A 100 15.19 -40.14 -10.77
C ASN A 100 13.89 -40.87 -11.15
N GLU A 101 13.60 -42.02 -10.53
CA GLU A 101 12.40 -42.82 -10.81
C GLU A 101 11.09 -42.03 -10.58
N ASP A 102 11.03 -41.22 -9.56
CA ASP A 102 9.80 -40.53 -9.09
C ASP A 102 9.74 -39.03 -9.38
N LEU A 103 10.88 -38.35 -9.58
CA LEU A 103 10.98 -36.90 -9.60
C LEU A 103 11.76 -36.36 -10.78
N TYR A 104 11.34 -35.20 -11.29
CA TYR A 104 12.17 -34.22 -11.96
C TYR A 104 12.64 -33.19 -10.94
N ILE A 105 13.93 -32.85 -10.95
CA ILE A 105 14.54 -31.90 -10.02
C ILE A 105 15.26 -30.82 -10.82
N TYR A 106 14.93 -29.56 -10.55
CA TYR A 106 15.65 -28.41 -11.08
C TYR A 106 16.21 -27.61 -9.91
N GLU A 107 17.51 -27.47 -9.86
CA GLU A 107 18.23 -26.94 -8.70
C GLU A 107 19.16 -25.80 -9.08
N THR A 108 19.08 -24.70 -8.32
CA THR A 108 20.06 -23.62 -8.29
C THR A 108 20.94 -23.79 -7.04
N ASN A 109 21.91 -22.91 -6.84
CA ASN A 109 22.68 -22.90 -5.59
C ASN A 109 21.88 -22.44 -4.36
N GLN A 110 20.62 -22.03 -4.50
CA GLN A 110 19.77 -21.53 -3.39
C GLN A 110 18.42 -22.25 -3.29
N LEU A 111 17.80 -22.63 -4.40
CA LEU A 111 16.51 -23.32 -4.42
C LEU A 111 16.59 -24.64 -5.17
N SER A 112 15.80 -25.61 -4.74
CA SER A 112 15.57 -26.87 -5.42
C SER A 112 14.08 -27.10 -5.61
N LEU A 113 13.64 -27.22 -6.87
CA LEU A 113 12.26 -27.47 -7.27
C LEU A 113 12.11 -28.95 -7.66
N HIS A 114 11.23 -29.65 -6.95
CA HIS A 114 10.95 -31.06 -7.17
C HIS A 114 9.55 -31.22 -7.76
N PHE A 115 9.44 -31.96 -8.88
CA PHE A 115 8.17 -32.23 -9.56
C PHE A 115 7.92 -33.73 -9.60
N SER A 116 6.75 -34.16 -9.12
CA SER A 116 6.38 -35.59 -9.18
C SER A 116 6.11 -36.03 -10.61
N LYS A 117 6.65 -37.18 -11.00
CA LYS A 117 6.39 -37.83 -12.29
C LYS A 117 5.03 -38.53 -12.36
N ASN A 118 4.48 -38.88 -11.20
CA ASN A 118 3.22 -39.65 -11.09
C ASN A 118 1.97 -38.79 -11.22
N TYR A 119 2.06 -37.54 -10.75
CA TYR A 119 1.00 -36.54 -10.78
C TYR A 119 1.62 -35.15 -10.69
N TRP A 120 0.88 -34.10 -11.10
CA TRP A 120 1.36 -32.75 -10.95
C TRP A 120 1.44 -32.36 -9.45
N GLU A 121 2.62 -32.08 -8.97
CA GLU A 121 2.92 -31.47 -7.67
C GLU A 121 4.31 -30.86 -7.75
N MET A 122 4.43 -29.57 -7.43
CA MET A 122 5.70 -28.90 -7.23
C MET A 122 5.99 -28.74 -5.75
N SER A 123 7.17 -29.16 -5.32
CA SER A 123 7.69 -28.92 -3.95
C SER A 123 8.91 -28.02 -4.04
N ILE A 124 8.97 -26.99 -3.18
CA ILE A 124 10.02 -25.97 -3.17
C ILE A 124 10.87 -26.12 -1.92
N TYR A 125 12.15 -26.38 -2.13
CA TYR A 125 13.13 -26.56 -1.05
C TYR A 125 14.18 -25.45 -1.08
N GLN A 126 14.67 -25.08 0.10
CA GLN A 126 15.82 -24.21 0.29
C GLN A 126 16.79 -24.89 1.26
N ASN A 127 18.04 -25.12 0.84
CA ASN A 127 19.06 -25.85 1.65
C ASN A 127 18.54 -27.15 2.25
N GLY A 128 17.84 -27.95 1.46
CA GLY A 128 17.28 -29.24 1.84
C GLY A 128 16.06 -29.18 2.79
N LYS A 129 15.55 -27.98 3.11
CA LYS A 129 14.32 -27.81 3.90
C LYS A 129 13.16 -27.45 3.01
N LEU A 130 12.04 -28.16 3.15
CA LEU A 130 10.80 -27.84 2.47
C LEU A 130 10.29 -26.47 2.91
N LEU A 131 10.22 -25.50 1.99
CA LEU A 131 9.60 -24.18 2.23
C LEU A 131 8.08 -24.30 2.12
N THR A 132 7.60 -24.76 0.97
CA THR A 132 6.19 -25.00 0.69
C THR A 132 6.07 -26.03 -0.44
N LYS A 133 4.84 -26.51 -0.67
CA LYS A 133 4.52 -27.35 -1.81
C LYS A 133 3.08 -27.17 -2.23
N GLU A 134 2.79 -27.42 -3.49
CA GLU A 134 1.43 -27.49 -3.99
C GLU A 134 0.64 -28.61 -3.31
N GLN A 135 -0.66 -28.44 -3.24
CA GLN A 135 -1.56 -29.47 -2.75
C GLN A 135 -1.90 -30.42 -3.90
N ALA A 136 -1.31 -31.59 -3.88
CA ALA A 136 -1.55 -32.60 -4.91
C ALA A 136 -2.99 -33.09 -4.92
N PHE A 137 -3.47 -33.46 -6.11
CA PHE A 137 -4.72 -34.16 -6.26
C PHE A 137 -4.58 -35.63 -5.80
N ASP A 138 -5.39 -36.02 -4.82
CA ASP A 138 -5.45 -37.40 -4.34
C ASP A 138 -6.83 -38.02 -4.58
N THR A 139 -6.89 -39.04 -5.41
CA THR A 139 -8.11 -39.76 -5.75
C THR A 139 -8.61 -40.65 -4.63
N ASN A 140 -7.78 -40.93 -3.62
CA ASN A 140 -8.13 -41.83 -2.50
C ASN A 140 -8.84 -41.12 -1.36
N VAL A 141 -8.86 -39.78 -1.36
CA VAL A 141 -9.50 -38.95 -0.32
C VAL A 141 -10.98 -38.75 -0.67
N ASP A 142 -11.84 -38.70 0.34
CA ASP A 142 -13.26 -38.36 0.19
C ASP A 142 -13.41 -37.00 -0.56
N ASN A 143 -14.16 -37.05 -1.65
CA ASN A 143 -14.37 -35.90 -2.54
C ASN A 143 -14.89 -34.66 -1.83
N ARG A 144 -15.61 -34.80 -0.72
CA ARG A 144 -16.12 -33.66 0.06
C ARG A 144 -15.02 -32.76 0.64
N TRP A 145 -13.82 -33.33 0.83
CA TRP A 145 -12.71 -32.68 1.49
C TRP A 145 -11.52 -32.41 0.56
N LYS A 146 -11.61 -32.88 -0.69
CA LYS A 146 -10.57 -32.62 -1.68
C LYS A 146 -10.48 -31.15 -1.98
N GLN A 147 -9.26 -30.74 -2.20
CA GLN A 147 -8.91 -29.43 -2.68
C GLN A 147 -8.37 -29.58 -4.09
N LEU A 148 -8.64 -28.61 -4.95
CA LEU A 148 -8.13 -28.66 -6.30
C LEU A 148 -6.66 -28.24 -6.31
N PRO A 149 -5.78 -28.97 -7.03
CA PRO A 149 -4.42 -28.53 -7.30
C PRO A 149 -4.44 -27.34 -8.26
N THR A 150 -3.25 -26.89 -8.68
CA THR A 150 -3.04 -25.85 -9.70
C THR A 150 -3.96 -26.04 -10.90
N GLY A 151 -4.69 -25.01 -11.30
CA GLY A 151 -5.66 -25.14 -12.36
C GLY A 151 -6.33 -23.83 -12.80
N PHE A 152 -7.45 -23.98 -13.48
CA PHE A 152 -8.17 -22.84 -14.07
C PHE A 152 -9.66 -23.11 -14.14
N ARG A 153 -10.44 -22.02 -14.28
CA ARG A 153 -11.87 -22.07 -14.53
C ARG A 153 -12.15 -21.75 -15.98
N VAL A 154 -13.15 -22.46 -16.57
CA VAL A 154 -13.54 -22.28 -17.95
C VAL A 154 -14.94 -21.71 -18.09
N ASP A 155 -15.18 -21.01 -19.19
CA ASP A 155 -16.52 -20.61 -19.62
C ASP A 155 -17.29 -21.76 -20.31
N ALA A 156 -18.53 -21.48 -20.75
CA ALA A 156 -19.36 -22.46 -21.46
C ALA A 156 -18.77 -22.92 -22.80
N SER A 157 -17.84 -22.18 -23.38
CA SER A 157 -17.11 -22.57 -24.61
C SER A 157 -15.85 -23.39 -24.32
N GLY A 158 -15.50 -23.59 -23.05
CA GLY A 158 -14.33 -24.31 -22.58
C GLY A 158 -13.05 -23.50 -22.56
N LYS A 159 -13.09 -22.17 -22.74
CA LYS A 159 -11.92 -21.30 -22.64
C LYS A 159 -11.63 -20.94 -21.20
N SER A 160 -10.37 -20.91 -20.82
CA SER A 160 -9.95 -20.41 -19.51
C SER A 160 -10.30 -18.94 -19.32
N ILE A 161 -10.90 -18.61 -18.19
CA ILE A 161 -11.33 -17.26 -17.79
C ILE A 161 -10.83 -16.82 -16.41
N ALA A 162 -10.25 -17.74 -15.65
CA ALA A 162 -9.67 -17.49 -14.34
C ALA A 162 -8.69 -18.60 -14.01
N SER A 163 -7.71 -18.32 -13.18
CA SER A 163 -6.68 -19.28 -12.79
C SER A 163 -6.48 -19.30 -11.27
N PHE A 164 -5.98 -20.40 -10.74
CA PHE A 164 -5.76 -20.57 -9.30
C PHE A 164 -4.59 -21.50 -8.98
N GLU A 165 -4.04 -21.31 -7.79
CA GLU A 165 -2.98 -22.09 -7.18
C GLU A 165 -3.34 -22.45 -5.73
N GLN A 166 -2.87 -23.59 -5.25
CA GLN A 166 -3.10 -24.03 -3.90
C GLN A 166 -1.84 -24.67 -3.29
N PHE A 167 -1.45 -24.17 -2.14
CA PHE A 167 -0.32 -24.68 -1.36
C PHE A 167 -0.75 -25.30 -0.03
N VAL A 168 0.05 -26.21 0.46
CA VAL A 168 -0.11 -26.77 1.82
C VAL A 168 0.10 -25.67 2.85
N LEU A 169 -0.78 -25.59 3.83
CA LEU A 169 -0.68 -24.70 4.97
C LEU A 169 -0.11 -25.43 6.18
N PHE A 170 1.05 -25.03 6.64
CA PHE A 170 1.67 -25.58 7.83
C PHE A 170 1.03 -25.01 9.11
N SER A 171 1.04 -25.80 10.20
CA SER A 171 0.31 -25.46 11.43
C SER A 171 0.77 -24.17 12.11
N ASP A 172 2.07 -23.82 11.97
CA ASP A 172 2.72 -22.65 12.56
C ASP A 172 2.89 -21.48 11.57
N GLU A 173 2.44 -21.63 10.33
CA GLU A 173 2.64 -20.64 9.27
C GLU A 173 1.73 -19.42 9.45
N GLN A 174 2.31 -18.25 9.28
CA GLN A 174 1.66 -16.94 9.37
C GLN A 174 1.93 -16.13 8.12
N PHE A 175 1.06 -15.15 7.81
CA PHE A 175 1.14 -14.37 6.58
C PHE A 175 0.93 -12.89 6.84
N TRP A 176 1.70 -12.04 6.14
CA TRP A 176 1.63 -10.58 6.19
C TRP A 176 1.73 -10.00 4.79
N GLY A 177 1.39 -8.72 4.63
CA GLY A 177 1.41 -8.02 3.34
C GLY A 177 0.01 -7.64 2.87
N PHE A 178 -0.26 -7.87 1.59
CA PHE A 178 -1.51 -7.53 0.88
C PHE A 178 -1.80 -6.03 0.77
N GLY A 179 -0.80 -5.16 0.95
CA GLY A 179 -0.97 -3.72 0.93
C GLY A 179 -1.85 -3.22 2.07
N GLU A 180 -2.71 -2.26 1.77
CA GLU A 180 -3.70 -1.73 2.72
C GLU A 180 -4.85 -2.73 2.90
N LYS A 181 -4.97 -3.25 4.10
CA LYS A 181 -6.11 -4.05 4.54
C LYS A 181 -6.41 -3.73 5.99
N PHE A 182 -7.57 -3.18 6.26
CA PHE A 182 -7.99 -2.73 7.59
C PHE A 182 -8.28 -3.85 8.59
N THR A 183 -8.31 -5.09 8.11
CA THR A 183 -8.45 -6.31 8.92
C THR A 183 -7.17 -6.62 9.69
N HIS A 184 -7.21 -7.61 10.58
CA HIS A 184 -6.09 -8.01 11.42
C HIS A 184 -4.79 -8.17 10.62
N PHE A 185 -3.66 -7.67 11.16
CA PHE A 185 -2.37 -7.61 10.50
C PHE A 185 -1.85 -8.99 10.04
N ASN A 186 -1.93 -10.02 10.90
CA ASN A 186 -1.66 -11.40 10.48
C ASN A 186 -2.85 -11.92 9.66
N LYS A 187 -2.60 -12.33 8.43
CA LYS A 187 -3.63 -12.72 7.48
C LYS A 187 -4.01 -14.20 7.51
N ARG A 188 -3.39 -15.01 8.38
CA ARG A 188 -3.81 -16.41 8.58
C ARG A 188 -5.28 -16.48 9.01
N GLY A 189 -6.05 -17.36 8.36
CA GLY A 189 -7.48 -17.55 8.62
C GLY A 189 -8.39 -16.50 7.99
N GLN A 190 -7.86 -15.61 7.15
CA GLN A 190 -8.63 -14.58 6.46
C GLN A 190 -8.83 -14.93 4.97
N ARG A 191 -9.90 -14.38 4.40
CA ARG A 191 -10.09 -14.25 2.95
C ARG A 191 -9.78 -12.83 2.56
N ILE A 192 -9.06 -12.65 1.46
CA ILE A 192 -8.57 -11.35 1.02
C ILE A 192 -8.90 -11.22 -0.46
N GLU A 193 -9.54 -10.12 -0.83
CA GLU A 193 -9.74 -9.71 -2.21
C GLU A 193 -8.83 -8.52 -2.52
N CYS A 194 -8.11 -8.57 -3.64
CA CYS A 194 -7.37 -7.45 -4.20
C CYS A 194 -8.14 -6.89 -5.40
N TRP A 195 -9.08 -6.01 -5.08
CA TRP A 195 -9.91 -5.24 -5.98
C TRP A 195 -10.15 -3.90 -5.32
N GLN A 196 -9.68 -2.84 -5.95
CA GLN A 196 -9.72 -1.53 -5.33
C GLN A 196 -11.16 -1.03 -5.22
N LYS A 197 -11.54 -0.56 -4.05
CA LYS A 197 -12.88 -0.04 -3.79
C LYS A 197 -12.79 1.18 -2.87
N ASP A 198 -13.73 2.09 -3.03
CA ASP A 198 -13.96 3.13 -2.05
C ASP A 198 -14.51 2.48 -0.76
N ALA A 199 -13.63 2.24 0.18
CA ALA A 199 -13.97 1.59 1.44
C ALA A 199 -14.87 2.48 2.31
N LEU A 200 -14.76 3.80 2.19
CA LEU A 200 -15.52 4.83 2.90
C LEU A 200 -15.61 4.57 4.42
N SER A 201 -14.71 3.76 4.94
CA SER A 201 -14.62 3.29 6.32
C SER A 201 -13.37 2.44 6.48
N THR A 202 -13.05 2.11 7.74
CA THR A 202 -12.02 1.12 8.10
C THR A 202 -12.62 -0.15 8.71
N ASN A 203 -13.95 -0.23 8.80
CA ASN A 203 -14.69 -1.38 9.34
C ASN A 203 -15.15 -2.33 8.22
N THR A 204 -14.28 -2.59 7.25
CA THR A 204 -14.57 -3.38 6.05
C THR A 204 -13.33 -4.14 5.59
N GLU A 205 -13.52 -5.19 4.79
CA GLU A 205 -12.46 -5.90 4.06
C GLU A 205 -12.07 -5.20 2.76
N ASP A 206 -12.87 -4.24 2.28
CA ASP A 206 -12.55 -3.41 1.13
C ASP A 206 -11.42 -2.43 1.47
N SER A 207 -10.69 -1.98 0.47
CA SER A 207 -9.58 -1.03 0.62
C SER A 207 -9.21 -0.34 -0.69
N TYR A 208 -8.49 0.77 -0.58
CA TYR A 208 -8.09 1.61 -1.71
C TYR A 208 -6.79 1.13 -2.39
N LYS A 209 -5.93 0.37 -1.68
CA LYS A 209 -4.56 0.03 -2.10
C LYS A 209 -4.18 -1.41 -1.72
N SER A 210 -4.99 -2.39 -2.11
CA SER A 210 -4.63 -3.78 -1.91
C SER A 210 -3.57 -4.23 -2.92
N HIS A 211 -2.61 -5.06 -2.48
CA HIS A 211 -1.57 -5.64 -3.31
C HIS A 211 -1.67 -7.17 -3.30
N PRO A 212 -1.64 -7.88 -4.43
CA PRO A 212 -1.62 -9.34 -4.47
C PRO A 212 -0.21 -9.89 -4.14
N TYR A 213 0.38 -9.41 -3.05
CA TYR A 213 1.70 -9.75 -2.55
C TYR A 213 1.66 -10.07 -1.07
N PHE A 214 2.20 -11.21 -0.68
CA PHE A 214 2.30 -11.60 0.72
C PHE A 214 3.64 -12.25 1.06
N THR A 215 3.96 -12.23 2.34
CA THR A 215 5.14 -12.86 2.93
C THR A 215 4.72 -13.92 3.96
N SER A 216 5.32 -15.10 3.87
CA SER A 216 5.13 -16.22 4.81
C SER A 216 6.21 -16.25 5.88
N SER A 217 5.81 -16.65 7.11
CA SER A 217 6.73 -16.91 8.22
C SER A 217 7.74 -18.03 7.95
N ARG A 218 7.59 -18.74 6.86
CA ARG A 218 8.51 -19.81 6.43
C ARG A 218 9.73 -19.28 5.65
N GLY A 219 9.75 -17.98 5.28
CA GLY A 219 10.88 -17.35 4.61
C GLY A 219 10.72 -17.25 3.09
N TYR A 220 9.48 -17.12 2.62
CA TYR A 220 9.19 -16.82 1.22
C TYR A 220 8.12 -15.76 1.08
N SER A 221 8.03 -15.18 -0.10
CA SER A 221 6.96 -14.28 -0.52
C SER A 221 6.42 -14.68 -1.88
N VAL A 222 5.19 -14.30 -2.17
CA VAL A 222 4.56 -14.53 -3.47
C VAL A 222 3.91 -13.25 -3.96
N LEU A 223 4.16 -12.89 -5.22
CA LEU A 223 3.47 -11.85 -5.96
C LEU A 223 2.65 -12.48 -7.08
N LEU A 224 1.33 -12.36 -7.04
CA LEU A 224 0.47 -12.74 -8.16
C LEU A 224 0.55 -11.62 -9.22
N ASN A 225 1.08 -11.95 -10.40
CA ASN A 225 1.51 -10.99 -11.41
C ASN A 225 0.39 -10.60 -12.37
N THR A 226 -0.66 -9.97 -11.85
CA THR A 226 -1.84 -9.56 -12.61
C THR A 226 -2.45 -8.28 -12.07
N PHE A 227 -3.15 -7.53 -12.91
CA PHE A 227 -3.99 -6.40 -12.53
C PHE A 227 -5.47 -6.78 -12.40
N THR A 228 -5.85 -8.01 -12.73
CA THR A 228 -7.24 -8.44 -12.58
C THR A 228 -7.59 -8.64 -11.11
N ARG A 229 -8.88 -8.80 -10.82
CA ARG A 229 -9.34 -9.16 -9.48
C ARG A 229 -8.63 -10.43 -9.00
N SER A 230 -8.05 -10.35 -7.82
CA SER A 230 -7.33 -11.46 -7.20
C SER A 230 -7.88 -11.75 -5.82
N SER A 231 -7.91 -13.02 -5.47
CA SER A 231 -8.49 -13.50 -4.23
C SER A 231 -7.57 -14.51 -3.56
N PHE A 232 -7.51 -14.45 -2.24
CA PHE A 232 -6.67 -15.30 -1.42
C PHE A 232 -7.48 -15.87 -0.26
N ASP A 233 -7.41 -17.18 -0.07
CA ASP A 233 -7.93 -17.85 1.11
C ASP A 233 -6.74 -18.36 1.95
N MET A 234 -6.38 -17.62 2.98
CA MET A 234 -5.19 -17.89 3.79
C MET A 234 -5.46 -18.87 4.93
N GLY A 235 -6.23 -19.91 4.64
CA GLY A 235 -6.61 -20.93 5.61
C GLY A 235 -7.96 -20.69 6.28
N ALA A 236 -8.81 -19.85 5.73
CA ALA A 236 -10.16 -19.59 6.23
C ALA A 236 -11.12 -20.74 5.91
N SER A 237 -11.03 -21.30 4.70
CA SER A 237 -11.87 -22.43 4.28
C SER A 237 -11.25 -23.80 4.57
N SER A 238 -9.94 -23.86 4.69
CA SER A 238 -9.19 -25.08 4.92
C SER A 238 -8.03 -24.82 5.88
N TRP A 239 -7.86 -25.69 6.86
CA TRP A 239 -6.75 -25.57 7.83
C TRP A 239 -5.46 -26.25 7.39
N ILE A 240 -5.50 -26.94 6.24
CA ILE A 240 -4.35 -27.68 5.69
C ILE A 240 -3.82 -27.07 4.39
N SER A 241 -4.47 -26.05 3.84
CA SER A 241 -4.03 -25.37 2.63
C SER A 241 -4.45 -23.92 2.61
N TYR A 242 -3.71 -23.13 1.85
CA TYR A 242 -4.11 -21.79 1.42
C TYR A 242 -4.17 -21.71 -0.10
N GLN A 243 -4.96 -20.79 -0.61
CA GLN A 243 -5.22 -20.65 -2.04
C GLN A 243 -5.01 -19.21 -2.49
N MET A 244 -4.60 -19.06 -3.75
CA MET A 244 -4.63 -17.79 -4.47
C MET A 244 -5.24 -18.00 -5.85
N GLY A 245 -5.92 -16.99 -6.38
CA GLY A 245 -6.50 -17.04 -7.71
C GLY A 245 -6.84 -15.66 -8.23
N SER A 246 -7.09 -15.57 -9.53
CA SER A 246 -7.48 -14.34 -10.19
C SER A 246 -8.43 -14.57 -11.35
N ASP A 247 -9.11 -13.50 -11.77
CA ASP A 247 -9.91 -13.47 -13.01
C ASP A 247 -9.01 -13.36 -14.26
N ASP A 248 -7.72 -13.69 -14.13
CA ASP A 248 -6.80 -13.82 -15.25
C ASP A 248 -6.84 -15.27 -15.77
N PRO A 249 -7.04 -15.50 -17.09
CA PRO A 249 -7.02 -16.83 -17.65
C PRO A 249 -5.66 -17.54 -17.59
N ILE A 250 -4.58 -16.79 -17.33
CA ILE A 250 -3.21 -17.26 -17.19
C ILE A 250 -2.79 -17.13 -15.74
N LEU A 251 -2.34 -18.22 -15.12
CA LEU A 251 -1.73 -18.16 -13.80
C LEU A 251 -0.29 -17.69 -13.95
N ASP A 252 0.04 -16.58 -13.32
CA ASP A 252 1.35 -15.96 -13.38
C ASP A 252 1.71 -15.42 -12.00
N TYR A 253 2.73 -15.96 -11.37
CA TYR A 253 3.21 -15.46 -10.08
C TYR A 253 4.73 -15.50 -9.98
N ILE A 254 5.26 -14.65 -9.11
CA ILE A 254 6.68 -14.62 -8.77
C ILE A 254 6.83 -15.11 -7.33
N PHE A 255 7.70 -16.10 -7.16
CA PHE A 255 8.07 -16.68 -5.88
C PHE A 255 9.46 -16.19 -5.49
N LEU A 256 9.58 -15.67 -4.26
CA LEU A 256 10.80 -15.12 -3.69
C LEU A 256 11.15 -15.89 -2.43
N ALA A 257 12.41 -16.27 -2.22
CA ALA A 257 12.84 -16.99 -1.04
C ALA A 257 14.06 -16.35 -0.37
N GLU A 258 14.11 -16.44 0.96
CA GLU A 258 15.22 -15.97 1.78
C GLU A 258 15.52 -16.94 2.93
N GLU A 259 16.72 -17.52 2.92
CA GLU A 259 17.12 -18.59 3.82
C GLU A 259 17.10 -18.19 5.30
N SER A 260 17.58 -16.99 5.61
CA SER A 260 17.67 -16.50 6.98
C SER A 260 16.32 -16.09 7.58
N LYS A 261 15.24 -16.13 6.77
CA LYS A 261 13.92 -15.58 7.09
C LYS A 261 13.98 -14.09 7.42
N ASP A 262 14.87 -13.37 6.75
CA ASP A 262 14.99 -11.92 6.85
C ASP A 262 13.95 -11.26 5.93
N TYR A 263 12.86 -10.79 6.51
CA TYR A 263 11.77 -10.17 5.76
C TYR A 263 12.18 -8.86 5.07
N LYS A 264 13.21 -8.20 5.55
CA LYS A 264 13.79 -7.01 4.88
C LYS A 264 14.41 -7.41 3.55
N LYS A 265 15.13 -8.52 3.49
CA LYS A 265 15.71 -9.03 2.24
C LYS A 265 14.64 -9.52 1.26
N LEU A 266 13.59 -10.20 1.73
CA LEU A 266 12.44 -10.55 0.89
C LEU A 266 11.80 -9.31 0.27
N LEU A 267 11.60 -8.27 1.06
CA LEU A 267 11.06 -7.00 0.58
C LEU A 267 12.01 -6.34 -0.43
N GLN A 268 13.32 -6.36 -0.19
CA GLN A 268 14.31 -5.83 -1.13
C GLN A 268 14.30 -6.57 -2.47
N GLN A 269 14.18 -7.91 -2.48
CA GLN A 269 14.00 -8.70 -3.71
C GLN A 269 12.71 -8.28 -4.45
N TYR A 270 11.60 -8.09 -3.72
CA TYR A 270 10.35 -7.61 -4.30
C TYR A 270 10.51 -6.23 -4.94
N LEU A 271 11.17 -5.27 -4.27
CA LEU A 271 11.40 -3.92 -4.80
C LEU A 271 12.39 -3.88 -5.97
N GLN A 272 13.33 -4.81 -6.06
CA GLN A 272 14.19 -4.96 -7.25
C GLN A 272 13.38 -5.27 -8.51
N ILE A 273 12.26 -5.97 -8.37
CA ILE A 273 11.41 -6.37 -9.48
C ILE A 273 10.34 -5.32 -9.79
N THR A 274 9.79 -4.68 -8.76
CA THR A 274 8.63 -3.80 -8.88
C THR A 274 8.95 -2.31 -8.84
N GLY A 275 10.20 -1.93 -8.56
CA GLY A 275 10.68 -0.56 -8.50
C GLY A 275 11.05 -0.06 -7.11
N GLN A 276 11.85 0.99 -7.08
CA GLN A 276 12.42 1.54 -5.84
C GLN A 276 11.52 2.63 -5.23
N ILE A 277 11.60 2.77 -3.91
CA ILE A 277 10.93 3.83 -3.15
C ILE A 277 11.58 5.18 -3.53
N PRO A 278 10.82 6.19 -4.01
CA PRO A 278 11.39 7.50 -4.35
C PRO A 278 11.74 8.28 -3.08
N MET A 279 12.60 9.30 -3.21
CA MET A 279 12.83 10.27 -2.14
C MET A 279 11.78 11.38 -2.20
N ILE A 280 11.40 11.93 -1.04
CA ILE A 280 10.45 13.04 -0.91
C ILE A 280 11.09 14.26 -0.25
N PRO A 281 10.51 15.46 -0.44
CA PRO A 281 11.07 16.70 0.15
C PRO A 281 11.04 16.66 1.68
N GLN A 282 12.03 17.31 2.30
CA GLN A 282 12.13 17.37 3.76
C GLN A 282 10.93 18.05 4.44
N TRP A 283 10.37 19.10 3.82
CA TRP A 283 9.21 19.81 4.35
C TRP A 283 7.94 18.93 4.44
N ALA A 284 7.87 17.85 3.63
CA ALA A 284 6.75 16.92 3.68
C ALA A 284 6.64 16.20 5.04
N PHE A 285 7.72 16.10 5.80
CA PHE A 285 7.73 15.52 7.15
C PHE A 285 7.23 16.45 8.25
N GLY A 286 6.96 17.72 7.93
CA GLY A 286 6.37 18.69 8.84
C GLY A 286 4.90 18.41 9.13
N PHE A 287 4.13 19.44 9.39
CA PHE A 287 2.70 19.32 9.69
C PHE A 287 1.86 19.94 8.58
N TRP A 288 0.86 19.20 8.11
CA TRP A 288 -0.05 19.62 7.06
C TRP A 288 -1.41 19.99 7.67
N MET A 289 -1.95 21.14 7.26
CA MET A 289 -3.27 21.62 7.68
C MET A 289 -4.24 21.55 6.51
N SER A 290 -5.40 20.99 6.77
CA SER A 290 -6.46 20.82 5.78
C SER A 290 -7.82 20.70 6.43
N LYS A 291 -8.82 21.03 5.65
CA LYS A 291 -10.24 20.76 5.88
C LYS A 291 -10.88 20.39 4.54
N CYS A 292 -11.90 19.62 4.52
CA CYS A 292 -12.68 19.32 3.33
C CYS A 292 -13.95 20.21 3.28
N SER A 293 -13.89 21.47 2.75
CA SER A 293 -12.75 22.13 2.11
C SER A 293 -12.59 23.57 2.67
N TYR A 294 -11.41 24.19 2.45
CA TYR A 294 -11.30 25.65 2.49
C TYR A 294 -11.89 26.20 1.18
N MET A 295 -12.91 27.05 1.27
CA MET A 295 -13.76 27.41 0.14
C MET A 295 -13.40 28.73 -0.53
N SER A 296 -12.36 29.44 -0.03
CA SER A 296 -11.90 30.71 -0.61
C SER A 296 -10.46 31.01 -0.24
N ARG A 297 -9.82 31.87 -1.04
CA ARG A 297 -8.49 32.45 -0.72
C ARG A 297 -8.47 33.07 0.67
N LYS A 298 -9.52 33.83 1.02
CA LYS A 298 -9.62 34.47 2.33
C LYS A 298 -9.63 33.44 3.47
N GLU A 299 -10.36 32.33 3.35
CA GLU A 299 -10.40 31.29 4.38
C GLU A 299 -9.00 30.65 4.56
N VAL A 300 -8.26 30.41 3.48
CA VAL A 300 -6.87 29.94 3.53
C VAL A 300 -5.97 30.94 4.28
N GLU A 301 -6.06 32.23 3.95
CA GLU A 301 -5.29 33.29 4.60
C GLU A 301 -5.64 33.42 6.09
N ASP A 302 -6.92 33.31 6.46
CA ASP A 302 -7.39 33.36 7.85
C ASP A 302 -6.84 32.17 8.66
N VAL A 303 -6.86 30.96 8.13
CA VAL A 303 -6.28 29.77 8.80
C VAL A 303 -4.78 29.92 9.01
N VAL A 304 -4.05 30.43 8.03
CA VAL A 304 -2.60 30.68 8.15
C VAL A 304 -2.34 31.76 9.22
N ALA A 305 -3.13 32.83 9.23
CA ALA A 305 -2.99 33.90 10.24
C ALA A 305 -3.32 33.40 11.66
N ASP A 306 -4.36 32.58 11.82
CA ASP A 306 -4.70 31.97 13.11
C ASP A 306 -3.60 30.99 13.58
N ALA A 307 -3.02 30.19 12.68
CA ALA A 307 -1.89 29.32 13.01
C ALA A 307 -0.68 30.12 13.53
N GLU A 308 -0.33 31.22 12.86
CA GLU A 308 0.73 32.15 13.31
C GLU A 308 0.41 32.75 14.68
N LYS A 309 -0.82 33.23 14.87
CA LYS A 309 -1.31 33.80 16.15
C LYS A 309 -1.19 32.82 17.30
N PHE A 310 -1.53 31.56 17.10
CA PHE A 310 -1.47 30.52 18.14
C PHE A 310 -0.09 29.85 18.23
N GLY A 311 0.81 30.13 17.31
CA GLY A 311 2.16 29.53 17.24
C GLY A 311 2.10 28.04 16.89
N ILE A 312 1.23 27.68 15.97
CA ILE A 312 1.13 26.35 15.36
C ILE A 312 1.88 26.39 14.02
N GLY A 313 2.90 25.56 13.88
CA GLY A 313 3.64 25.43 12.62
C GLY A 313 2.84 24.68 11.58
N ILE A 314 2.80 25.19 10.34
CA ILE A 314 2.18 24.56 9.19
C ILE A 314 3.17 24.58 8.05
N ASP A 315 3.52 23.42 7.50
CA ASP A 315 4.45 23.32 6.34
C ASP A 315 3.69 23.17 5.03
N VAL A 316 2.50 22.59 5.06
CA VAL A 316 1.64 22.41 3.89
C VAL A 316 0.22 22.82 4.23
N ILE A 317 -0.40 23.61 3.37
CA ILE A 317 -1.84 23.81 3.38
C ILE A 317 -2.48 23.12 2.18
N HIS A 318 -3.58 22.40 2.40
CA HIS A 318 -4.25 21.65 1.36
C HIS A 318 -5.67 22.16 1.10
N ILE A 319 -6.05 22.24 -0.16
CA ILE A 319 -7.35 22.72 -0.63
C ILE A 319 -7.98 21.65 -1.52
N ASP A 320 -9.14 21.09 -1.12
CA ASP A 320 -9.94 20.20 -1.96
C ASP A 320 -10.78 21.01 -2.95
N GLY A 321 -11.50 22.02 -2.53
CA GLY A 321 -12.46 22.78 -3.33
C GLY A 321 -11.91 23.94 -4.15
N TRP A 322 -10.71 23.83 -4.71
CA TRP A 322 -10.04 24.91 -5.45
C TRP A 322 -10.56 25.11 -6.87
N GLN A 323 -11.13 24.07 -7.50
CA GLN A 323 -11.72 24.10 -8.82
C GLN A 323 -13.17 24.59 -8.76
N ARG A 324 -13.67 25.09 -9.86
CA ARG A 324 -15.12 25.26 -10.01
C ARG A 324 -15.79 23.91 -9.84
N GLN A 325 -16.88 23.86 -9.10
CA GLN A 325 -17.54 22.60 -8.77
C GLN A 325 -18.00 21.84 -10.02
N ASP A 326 -18.55 22.56 -11.01
CA ASP A 326 -18.99 22.02 -12.31
C ASP A 326 -17.84 21.67 -13.28
N MET A 327 -16.59 21.99 -12.91
CA MET A 327 -15.37 21.76 -13.68
C MET A 327 -14.34 20.95 -12.89
N SER A 328 -14.74 20.25 -11.85
CA SER A 328 -13.85 19.38 -11.09
C SER A 328 -13.28 18.27 -11.98
N GLY A 329 -11.97 18.03 -11.91
CA GLY A 329 -11.25 17.07 -12.75
C GLY A 329 -10.60 17.66 -14.01
N VAL A 330 -10.89 18.93 -14.41
CA VAL A 330 -10.30 19.56 -15.60
C VAL A 330 -9.19 20.58 -15.33
N TRP A 331 -8.78 20.74 -14.07
CA TRP A 331 -7.64 21.56 -13.63
C TRP A 331 -7.80 23.06 -13.86
N GLU A 332 -8.98 23.61 -13.60
CA GLU A 332 -9.25 25.03 -13.71
C GLU A 332 -9.56 25.65 -12.35
N TRP A 333 -8.85 26.76 -12.01
CA TRP A 333 -9.09 27.51 -10.80
C TRP A 333 -10.50 28.16 -10.83
N ASP A 334 -11.16 28.09 -9.69
CA ASP A 334 -12.28 28.97 -9.39
C ASP A 334 -11.74 30.36 -8.97
N THR A 335 -11.57 31.23 -9.97
CA THR A 335 -11.00 32.56 -9.75
C THR A 335 -11.93 33.54 -9.03
N GLU A 336 -13.21 33.20 -8.88
CA GLU A 336 -14.14 33.98 -8.05
C GLU A 336 -13.87 33.73 -6.57
N ARG A 337 -13.68 32.48 -6.19
CA ARG A 337 -13.36 32.07 -4.80
C ARG A 337 -11.88 32.22 -4.47
N PHE A 338 -11.02 31.98 -5.43
CA PHE A 338 -9.56 32.08 -5.30
C PHE A 338 -8.98 33.06 -6.33
N PRO A 339 -9.20 34.38 -6.14
CA PRO A 339 -8.64 35.40 -7.02
C PRO A 339 -7.11 35.39 -6.96
N GLU A 340 -6.47 35.67 -8.09
CA GLU A 340 -5.02 35.75 -8.23
C GLU A 340 -4.26 34.54 -7.59
N PRO A 341 -4.54 33.31 -8.03
CA PRO A 341 -4.01 32.13 -7.35
C PRO A 341 -2.47 32.04 -7.35
N GLU A 342 -1.81 32.55 -8.39
CA GLU A 342 -0.34 32.61 -8.43
C GLU A 342 0.24 33.52 -7.34
N GLU A 343 -0.43 34.63 -7.03
CA GLU A 343 0.03 35.53 -5.96
C GLU A 343 -0.21 34.90 -4.58
N MET A 344 -1.35 34.24 -4.37
CA MET A 344 -1.61 33.45 -3.15
C MET A 344 -0.51 32.41 -2.93
N ILE A 345 -0.13 31.66 -3.96
CA ILE A 345 0.94 30.65 -3.87
C ILE A 345 2.28 31.30 -3.50
N LYS A 346 2.63 32.42 -4.12
CA LYS A 346 3.86 33.16 -3.78
C LYS A 346 3.87 33.66 -2.33
N GLU A 347 2.73 34.12 -1.83
CA GLU A 347 2.60 34.59 -0.44
C GLU A 347 2.75 33.44 0.55
N LEU A 348 2.18 32.27 0.27
CA LEU A 348 2.37 31.06 1.06
C LEU A 348 3.83 30.62 1.06
N ASN A 349 4.47 30.57 -0.11
CA ASN A 349 5.87 30.16 -0.25
C ASN A 349 6.83 31.12 0.49
N LYS A 350 6.55 32.44 0.54
CA LYS A 350 7.31 33.39 1.37
C LYS A 350 7.29 33.06 2.86
N LYS A 351 6.23 32.38 3.32
CA LYS A 351 6.08 31.90 4.69
C LYS A 351 6.59 30.48 4.90
N ASN A 352 7.24 29.87 3.91
CA ASN A 352 7.63 28.45 3.88
C ASN A 352 6.44 27.49 4.00
N ILE A 353 5.28 27.87 3.49
CA ILE A 353 4.09 27.02 3.42
C ILE A 353 3.90 26.58 1.98
N HIS A 354 3.86 25.28 1.78
CA HIS A 354 3.64 24.64 0.49
C HIS A 354 2.16 24.41 0.21
N LEU A 355 1.74 24.58 -1.05
CA LEU A 355 0.34 24.37 -1.43
C LEU A 355 0.13 22.96 -1.99
N SER A 356 -0.89 22.30 -1.46
CA SER A 356 -1.41 21.01 -1.94
C SER A 356 -2.81 21.18 -2.52
N LEU A 357 -3.06 20.58 -3.69
CA LEU A 357 -4.36 20.63 -4.37
C LEU A 357 -4.92 19.25 -4.62
N TRP A 358 -6.21 19.11 -4.42
CA TRP A 358 -6.99 17.90 -4.70
C TRP A 358 -7.35 17.77 -6.16
N ASN A 359 -7.39 16.54 -6.65
CA ASN A 359 -7.98 16.18 -7.93
C ASN A 359 -8.52 14.75 -7.93
N TYR A 360 -9.47 14.48 -8.84
CA TYR A 360 -10.00 13.14 -9.08
C TYR A 360 -10.19 12.89 -10.59
N PRO A 361 -10.23 11.63 -11.05
CA PRO A 361 -10.18 11.32 -12.48
C PRO A 361 -11.57 11.27 -13.15
N TYR A 362 -12.57 11.90 -12.57
CA TYR A 362 -13.95 11.86 -13.06
C TYR A 362 -14.42 13.24 -13.52
N LEU A 363 -15.45 13.25 -14.37
CA LEU A 363 -16.18 14.46 -14.73
C LEU A 363 -17.67 14.17 -14.65
N GLN A 364 -18.42 15.04 -13.98
CA GLN A 364 -19.87 14.94 -13.84
C GLN A 364 -20.58 15.22 -15.15
N GLU A 365 -21.74 14.59 -15.37
CA GLU A 365 -22.52 14.69 -16.61
C GLU A 365 -23.07 16.09 -16.92
N ASP A 366 -23.27 16.92 -15.88
CA ASP A 366 -23.75 18.29 -16.00
C ASP A 366 -22.62 19.32 -16.23
N SER A 367 -21.36 18.87 -16.26
CA SER A 367 -20.22 19.75 -16.52
C SER A 367 -20.31 20.40 -17.91
N PRO A 368 -20.06 21.72 -18.00
CA PRO A 368 -19.98 22.41 -19.30
C PRO A 368 -18.98 21.80 -20.28
N ALA A 369 -17.91 21.17 -19.75
CA ALA A 369 -16.87 20.52 -20.55
C ALA A 369 -17.25 19.09 -20.98
N PHE A 370 -18.26 18.46 -20.38
CA PHE A 370 -18.54 17.04 -20.57
C PHE A 370 -18.77 16.67 -22.02
N LYS A 371 -19.65 17.43 -22.73
CA LYS A 371 -20.00 17.14 -24.11
C LYS A 371 -18.79 17.19 -25.06
N GLU A 372 -17.98 18.25 -24.95
CA GLU A 372 -16.76 18.41 -25.77
C GLU A 372 -15.79 17.25 -25.54
N LEU A 373 -15.52 16.92 -24.28
CA LEU A 373 -14.56 15.87 -23.93
C LEU A 373 -15.07 14.47 -24.29
N ALA A 374 -16.40 14.25 -24.26
CA ALA A 374 -17.02 13.03 -24.75
C ALA A 374 -16.88 12.89 -26.27
N GLU A 375 -17.10 13.97 -27.04
CA GLU A 375 -16.91 13.99 -28.49
C GLU A 375 -15.46 13.73 -28.90
N ARG A 376 -14.49 14.16 -28.08
CA ARG A 376 -13.05 13.86 -28.24
C ARG A 376 -12.70 12.42 -27.87
N GLY A 377 -13.61 11.67 -27.25
CA GLY A 377 -13.38 10.28 -26.83
C GLY A 377 -12.44 10.13 -25.63
N PHE A 378 -12.45 11.07 -24.70
CA PHE A 378 -11.53 11.10 -23.56
C PHE A 378 -11.98 10.25 -22.36
N PHE A 379 -13.19 9.73 -22.40
CA PHE A 379 -13.72 8.87 -21.33
C PHE A 379 -13.65 7.39 -21.67
N ILE A 380 -13.52 6.57 -20.63
CA ILE A 380 -13.75 5.12 -20.71
C ILE A 380 -15.17 4.88 -21.22
N LYS A 381 -15.35 3.89 -22.11
CA LYS A 381 -16.60 3.66 -22.81
C LYS A 381 -17.35 2.43 -22.29
N ASN A 382 -18.66 2.47 -22.43
CA ASN A 382 -19.49 1.26 -22.34
C ASN A 382 -19.38 0.44 -23.65
N LYS A 383 -20.03 -0.72 -23.69
CA LYS A 383 -19.98 -1.64 -24.85
C LYS A 383 -20.61 -1.04 -26.12
N GLU A 384 -21.47 -0.05 -25.97
CA GLU A 384 -22.13 0.68 -27.08
C GLU A 384 -21.25 1.81 -27.63
N GLY A 385 -20.08 2.08 -27.01
CA GLY A 385 -19.13 3.10 -27.46
C GLY A 385 -19.39 4.51 -26.92
N HIS A 386 -20.35 4.68 -26.00
CA HIS A 386 -20.61 5.93 -25.27
C HIS A 386 -19.79 6.01 -23.98
N PRO A 387 -19.59 7.22 -23.38
CA PRO A 387 -19.01 7.32 -22.05
C PRO A 387 -19.72 6.41 -21.06
N ALA A 388 -18.96 5.62 -20.30
CA ALA A 388 -19.51 4.77 -19.25
C ALA A 388 -19.87 5.63 -18.04
N MET A 389 -21.17 5.70 -17.74
CA MET A 389 -21.70 6.54 -16.68
C MET A 389 -21.90 5.73 -15.39
N PHE A 390 -21.44 6.26 -14.27
CA PHE A 390 -21.56 5.61 -12.97
C PHE A 390 -21.58 6.67 -11.83
N LYS A 391 -21.85 6.25 -10.60
CA LYS A 391 -21.76 7.09 -9.41
C LYS A 391 -20.35 7.03 -8.85
N ALA A 392 -19.74 8.18 -8.56
CA ALA A 392 -18.41 8.22 -7.92
C ALA A 392 -18.45 7.61 -6.51
N THR A 393 -19.52 7.89 -5.75
CA THR A 393 -19.83 7.31 -4.43
C THR A 393 -21.28 6.86 -4.40
N ALA A 394 -21.65 6.02 -3.45
CA ALA A 394 -23.01 5.48 -3.34
C ALA A 394 -24.08 6.58 -3.12
N ASP A 395 -23.69 7.68 -2.47
CA ASP A 395 -24.54 8.84 -2.17
C ASP A 395 -24.47 9.96 -3.23
N SER A 396 -23.69 9.79 -4.31
CA SER A 396 -23.65 10.76 -5.40
C SER A 396 -25.02 10.92 -6.05
N GLU A 397 -25.49 12.16 -6.22
CA GLU A 397 -26.74 12.47 -6.94
C GLU A 397 -26.54 12.41 -8.46
N LEU A 398 -25.43 12.95 -8.95
CA LEU A 398 -25.06 12.99 -10.36
C LEU A 398 -24.22 11.79 -10.78
N LEU A 399 -24.36 11.40 -12.04
CA LEU A 399 -23.48 10.44 -12.68
C LEU A 399 -22.21 11.15 -13.16
N CYS A 400 -21.13 10.39 -13.23
CA CYS A 400 -19.87 10.84 -13.80
C CYS A 400 -19.31 9.82 -14.79
N ALA A 401 -18.37 10.25 -15.60
CA ALA A 401 -17.53 9.38 -16.42
C ALA A 401 -16.07 9.51 -16.00
N CYS A 402 -15.33 8.41 -16.09
CA CYS A 402 -13.90 8.41 -15.82
C CYS A 402 -13.10 8.72 -17.09
N PHE A 403 -12.08 9.56 -16.94
CA PHE A 403 -11.08 9.78 -17.99
C PHE A 403 -10.29 8.49 -18.28
N ASP A 404 -9.95 8.29 -19.55
CA ASP A 404 -9.24 7.09 -19.99
C ASP A 404 -7.72 7.33 -20.06
N PHE A 405 -7.02 6.91 -19.04
CA PHE A 405 -5.55 7.00 -18.92
C PHE A 405 -4.80 6.03 -19.85
N THR A 406 -5.50 5.34 -20.75
CA THR A 406 -4.91 4.56 -21.85
C THR A 406 -5.02 5.27 -23.21
N ASN A 407 -5.73 6.41 -23.27
CA ASN A 407 -5.88 7.21 -24.48
C ASN A 407 -4.76 8.25 -24.61
N PRO A 408 -3.88 8.16 -25.62
CA PRO A 408 -2.73 9.06 -25.75
C PRO A 408 -3.11 10.52 -26.01
N GLU A 409 -4.25 10.80 -26.71
CA GLU A 409 -4.70 12.18 -26.92
C GLU A 409 -5.21 12.81 -25.62
N PHE A 410 -5.91 12.03 -24.79
CA PHE A 410 -6.30 12.47 -23.46
C PHE A 410 -5.05 12.74 -22.60
N LEU A 411 -4.08 11.82 -22.58
CA LEU A 411 -2.86 11.99 -21.78
C LEU A 411 -2.14 13.30 -22.14
N ALA A 412 -1.96 13.60 -23.41
CA ALA A 412 -1.30 14.84 -23.84
C ALA A 412 -2.06 16.11 -23.39
N TRP A 413 -3.40 16.08 -23.48
CA TRP A 413 -4.27 17.17 -23.05
C TRP A 413 -4.25 17.37 -21.53
N TYR A 414 -4.20 16.29 -20.76
CA TYR A 414 -4.22 16.31 -19.30
C TYR A 414 -2.86 16.72 -18.73
N GLU A 415 -1.76 16.23 -19.34
CA GLU A 415 -0.37 16.58 -19.01
C GLU A 415 -0.14 18.09 -19.03
N GLU A 416 -0.59 18.77 -20.11
CA GLU A 416 -0.44 20.21 -20.24
C GLU A 416 -1.08 20.96 -19.07
N ARG A 417 -2.25 20.50 -18.61
CA ARG A 417 -2.99 21.09 -17.50
C ARG A 417 -2.29 20.86 -16.15
N VAL A 418 -1.88 19.64 -15.89
CA VAL A 418 -1.11 19.29 -14.67
C VAL A 418 0.17 20.12 -14.61
N LYS A 419 0.95 20.15 -15.70
CA LYS A 419 2.20 20.92 -15.77
C LYS A 419 1.97 22.42 -15.57
N LYS A 420 0.88 22.97 -16.09
CA LYS A 420 0.50 24.37 -15.86
C LYS A 420 0.34 24.67 -14.37
N ILE A 421 -0.42 23.84 -13.64
CA ILE A 421 -0.66 23.99 -12.20
C ILE A 421 0.65 23.87 -11.41
N VAL A 422 1.49 22.89 -11.72
CA VAL A 422 2.79 22.72 -11.05
C VAL A 422 3.71 23.92 -11.34
N ARG A 423 3.71 24.47 -12.57
CA ARG A 423 4.50 25.67 -12.92
C ARG A 423 4.05 26.94 -12.18
N MET A 424 2.80 27.03 -11.74
CA MET A 424 2.34 28.12 -10.87
C MET A 424 2.98 28.08 -9.47
N GLY A 425 3.58 26.95 -9.07
CA GLY A 425 4.24 26.78 -7.77
C GLY A 425 3.49 25.83 -6.80
N VAL A 426 2.48 25.12 -7.28
CA VAL A 426 1.83 24.06 -6.50
C VAL A 426 2.84 22.94 -6.24
N SER A 427 3.00 22.57 -4.97
CA SER A 427 4.05 21.65 -4.51
C SER A 427 3.54 20.20 -4.37
N VAL A 428 2.24 20.01 -4.13
CA VAL A 428 1.64 18.69 -3.94
C VAL A 428 0.35 18.56 -4.74
N ILE A 429 0.16 17.40 -5.36
CA ILE A 429 -1.14 17.01 -5.91
C ILE A 429 -1.66 15.81 -5.10
N LYS A 430 -2.89 15.93 -4.57
CA LYS A 430 -3.64 14.83 -3.97
C LYS A 430 -4.45 14.17 -5.07
N THR A 431 -4.11 12.91 -5.41
CA THR A 431 -4.87 12.09 -6.34
C THR A 431 -5.87 11.24 -5.57
N ASP A 432 -7.14 11.54 -5.72
CA ASP A 432 -8.25 10.92 -5.03
C ASP A 432 -9.10 10.07 -5.97
N PHE A 433 -9.88 9.13 -5.43
CA PHE A 433 -10.74 8.21 -6.19
C PHE A 433 -9.99 7.30 -7.18
N SER A 434 -10.64 6.91 -8.27
CA SER A 434 -10.33 5.97 -9.37
C SER A 434 -10.81 4.53 -9.18
N GLU A 435 -11.42 4.18 -8.06
CA GLU A 435 -11.88 2.82 -7.72
C GLU A 435 -13.31 2.50 -8.23
N ALA A 436 -14.08 3.50 -8.72
CA ALA A 436 -15.50 3.30 -9.01
C ALA A 436 -15.80 2.78 -10.43
N VAL A 437 -14.76 2.57 -11.25
CA VAL A 437 -14.95 2.16 -12.66
C VAL A 437 -15.56 0.75 -12.75
N PRO A 438 -16.70 0.58 -13.47
CA PRO A 438 -17.39 -0.71 -13.61
C PRO A 438 -16.60 -1.77 -14.38
N GLU A 439 -16.96 -3.04 -14.21
CA GLU A 439 -16.31 -4.18 -14.90
C GLU A 439 -16.69 -4.32 -16.38
N ASP A 440 -17.84 -3.80 -16.77
CA ASP A 440 -18.43 -3.95 -18.11
C ASP A 440 -18.09 -2.82 -19.09
N VAL A 441 -17.05 -2.06 -18.79
CA VAL A 441 -16.50 -0.99 -19.63
C VAL A 441 -15.42 -1.48 -20.59
N VAL A 442 -15.05 -0.62 -21.54
CA VAL A 442 -13.96 -0.83 -22.49
C VAL A 442 -13.06 0.40 -22.51
N PHE A 443 -11.77 0.17 -22.27
CA PHE A 443 -10.72 1.18 -22.37
C PHE A 443 -10.31 1.43 -23.82
N TYR A 444 -9.68 2.56 -24.10
CA TYR A 444 -9.19 2.93 -25.42
C TYR A 444 -8.26 1.87 -26.05
N ASN A 445 -7.40 1.26 -25.25
CA ASN A 445 -6.48 0.20 -25.68
C ASN A 445 -7.14 -1.18 -25.83
N GLY A 446 -8.45 -1.28 -25.64
CA GLY A 446 -9.24 -2.50 -25.80
C GLY A 446 -9.37 -3.36 -24.55
N MET A 447 -8.73 -3.01 -23.41
CA MET A 447 -8.95 -3.70 -22.15
C MET A 447 -10.40 -3.59 -21.70
N SER A 448 -10.91 -4.65 -21.10
CA SER A 448 -12.16 -4.64 -20.35
C SER A 448 -12.00 -3.97 -18.98
N GLY A 449 -13.10 -3.58 -18.34
CA GLY A 449 -13.07 -3.10 -16.97
C GLY A 449 -12.44 -4.10 -15.99
N ARG A 450 -12.61 -5.40 -16.23
CA ARG A 450 -11.96 -6.45 -15.40
C ARG A 450 -10.45 -6.43 -15.48
N GLU A 451 -9.88 -6.10 -16.64
CA GLU A 451 -8.43 -6.03 -16.86
C GLU A 451 -7.85 -4.69 -16.43
N GLY A 452 -8.61 -3.60 -16.59
CA GLY A 452 -8.12 -2.23 -16.42
C GLY A 452 -8.41 -1.59 -15.08
N HIS A 453 -9.33 -2.09 -14.28
CA HIS A 453 -9.80 -1.45 -13.05
C HIS A 453 -8.66 -1.18 -12.02
N ASN A 454 -7.95 -2.21 -11.60
CA ASN A 454 -6.83 -2.04 -10.67
C ASN A 454 -5.66 -1.27 -11.32
N LEU A 455 -5.41 -1.50 -12.61
CA LEU A 455 -4.36 -0.80 -13.36
C LEU A 455 -4.63 0.70 -13.44
N LEU A 456 -5.89 1.12 -13.62
CA LEU A 456 -6.27 2.52 -13.67
C LEU A 456 -5.84 3.29 -12.42
N THR A 457 -5.99 2.71 -11.24
CA THR A 457 -5.61 3.35 -9.97
C THR A 457 -4.12 3.67 -9.93
N TYR A 458 -3.31 2.81 -10.51
CA TYR A 458 -1.87 3.03 -10.65
C TYR A 458 -1.55 4.03 -11.77
N LEU A 459 -2.15 3.89 -12.97
CA LEU A 459 -1.88 4.77 -14.11
C LEU A 459 -2.22 6.23 -13.83
N TYR A 460 -3.34 6.49 -13.17
CA TYR A 460 -3.75 7.83 -12.78
C TYR A 460 -2.69 8.54 -11.93
N ALA A 461 -2.29 7.94 -10.84
CA ALA A 461 -1.28 8.51 -9.95
C ALA A 461 0.11 8.58 -10.62
N LYS A 462 0.52 7.53 -11.37
CA LYS A 462 1.81 7.45 -12.05
C LYS A 462 1.99 8.55 -13.09
N ASN A 463 0.98 8.79 -13.94
CA ASN A 463 1.08 9.84 -14.97
C ASN A 463 1.24 11.21 -14.34
N ILE A 464 0.39 11.56 -13.35
CA ILE A 464 0.48 12.84 -12.65
C ILE A 464 1.86 13.00 -11.98
N TYR A 465 2.33 11.95 -11.29
CA TYR A 465 3.66 11.97 -10.66
C TYR A 465 4.78 12.18 -11.68
N THR A 466 4.72 11.51 -12.83
CA THR A 466 5.72 11.67 -13.90
C THR A 466 5.77 13.11 -14.41
N TRP A 467 4.63 13.70 -14.68
CA TRP A 467 4.55 15.09 -15.17
C TRP A 467 4.97 16.12 -14.12
N MET A 468 4.64 15.88 -12.85
CA MET A 468 5.16 16.70 -11.74
C MET A 468 6.68 16.60 -11.65
N LYS A 469 7.19 15.36 -11.75
CA LYS A 469 8.64 15.10 -11.64
C LYS A 469 9.43 15.83 -12.70
N GLU A 470 8.95 15.88 -13.94
CA GLU A 470 9.61 16.62 -15.01
C GLU A 470 9.78 18.11 -14.67
N ILE A 471 8.75 18.78 -14.14
CA ILE A 471 8.83 20.18 -13.73
C ILE A 471 9.70 20.37 -12.48
N CYS A 472 9.64 19.45 -11.53
CA CYS A 472 10.46 19.49 -10.34
C CYS A 472 11.95 19.27 -10.68
N ASP A 473 12.26 18.35 -11.59
CA ASP A 473 13.63 18.11 -12.08
C ASP A 473 14.22 19.37 -12.75
N GLU A 474 13.42 20.12 -13.54
CA GLU A 474 13.83 21.41 -14.12
C GLU A 474 14.25 22.43 -13.04
N ARG A 475 13.68 22.32 -11.83
CA ARG A 475 13.95 23.23 -10.69
C ARG A 475 14.95 22.68 -9.69
N GLY A 476 15.39 21.42 -9.85
CA GLY A 476 16.22 20.73 -8.87
C GLY A 476 15.48 20.42 -7.57
N GLU A 477 14.17 20.24 -7.64
CA GLU A 477 13.26 19.93 -6.51
C GLU A 477 12.83 18.48 -6.54
N LEU A 478 12.38 17.93 -5.39
CA LEU A 478 11.78 16.63 -5.31
C LEU A 478 10.25 16.76 -5.48
N PRO A 479 9.61 15.93 -6.33
CA PRO A 479 8.17 15.94 -6.50
C PRO A 479 7.47 15.32 -5.29
N MET A 480 6.25 15.76 -4.98
CA MET A 480 5.43 15.23 -3.92
C MET A 480 3.99 15.00 -4.39
N LEU A 481 3.57 13.74 -4.42
CA LEU A 481 2.20 13.33 -4.70
C LEU A 481 1.60 12.66 -3.46
N TRP A 482 0.30 12.87 -3.23
CA TRP A 482 -0.47 12.31 -2.12
C TRP A 482 -1.62 11.47 -2.69
N GLY A 483 -1.43 10.14 -2.78
CA GLY A 483 -2.34 9.23 -3.49
C GLY A 483 -3.28 8.45 -2.57
N ARG A 484 -4.59 8.36 -2.93
CA ARG A 484 -5.55 7.49 -2.24
C ARG A 484 -5.43 6.06 -2.75
N SER A 485 -5.76 5.87 -4.01
CA SER A 485 -5.80 4.55 -4.64
C SER A 485 -4.46 4.12 -5.16
N GLY A 486 -4.31 2.83 -5.30
CA GLY A 486 -3.08 2.26 -5.85
C GLY A 486 -3.12 0.75 -5.92
N TYR A 487 -2.13 0.19 -6.59
CA TYR A 487 -1.91 -1.25 -6.74
C TYR A 487 -0.41 -1.53 -6.64
N VAL A 488 0.04 -2.72 -6.98
CA VAL A 488 1.49 -3.01 -7.09
C VAL A 488 2.15 -2.00 -8.02
N GLY A 489 3.30 -1.47 -7.62
CA GLY A 489 3.96 -0.34 -8.29
C GLY A 489 3.71 1.02 -7.62
N SER A 490 2.63 1.18 -6.84
CA SER A 490 2.33 2.46 -6.17
C SER A 490 3.37 2.87 -5.13
N HIS A 491 4.19 1.97 -4.62
CA HIS A 491 5.32 2.28 -3.74
C HIS A 491 6.42 3.10 -4.46
N THR A 492 6.41 3.14 -5.80
CA THR A 492 7.28 4.02 -6.61
C THR A 492 6.73 5.44 -6.76
N ILE A 493 5.54 5.70 -6.20
CA ILE A 493 4.90 7.01 -6.14
C ILE A 493 5.04 7.53 -4.70
N PRO A 494 5.35 8.83 -4.48
CA PRO A 494 5.91 9.30 -3.22
C PRO A 494 5.12 8.93 -1.97
N ALA A 495 3.81 9.16 -1.92
CA ALA A 495 3.09 9.01 -0.67
C ALA A 495 1.62 8.62 -0.83
N ALA A 496 1.08 8.04 0.24
CA ALA A 496 -0.30 7.59 0.31
C ALA A 496 -0.96 7.98 1.64
N TRP A 497 -2.31 7.98 1.66
CA TRP A 497 -3.07 8.02 2.91
C TRP A 497 -4.12 6.92 2.97
N ALA A 498 -4.61 6.66 4.18
CA ALA A 498 -5.51 5.54 4.44
C ALA A 498 -6.98 5.79 4.02
N GLY A 499 -7.24 6.81 3.17
CA GLY A 499 -8.59 7.16 2.72
C GLY A 499 -9.45 7.78 3.83
N ASP A 500 -10.76 7.68 3.66
CA ASP A 500 -11.76 8.34 4.49
C ASP A 500 -12.08 7.49 5.74
N SER A 501 -11.48 7.84 6.86
CA SER A 501 -11.63 7.12 8.13
C SER A 501 -12.59 7.82 9.09
N SER A 502 -13.23 7.08 10.00
CA SER A 502 -13.94 7.67 11.12
C SER A 502 -12.98 8.13 12.21
N SER A 503 -13.46 9.02 13.08
CA SER A 503 -12.67 9.64 14.15
C SER A 503 -12.42 8.76 15.37
N ASP A 504 -13.02 7.57 15.45
CA ASP A 504 -12.92 6.71 16.61
C ASP A 504 -11.63 5.92 16.71
N LYS A 505 -11.30 5.45 17.90
CA LYS A 505 -10.07 4.72 18.21
C LYS A 505 -9.99 3.35 17.54
N ALA A 506 -11.13 2.69 17.28
CA ALA A 506 -11.18 1.42 16.56
C ALA A 506 -10.73 1.60 15.11
N SER A 507 -11.21 2.69 14.47
CA SER A 507 -10.76 3.10 13.13
C SER A 507 -9.25 3.35 13.10
N HIS A 508 -8.68 4.07 14.06
CA HIS A 508 -7.25 4.33 14.13
C HIS A 508 -6.42 3.04 14.35
N SER A 509 -6.94 2.09 15.13
CA SER A 509 -6.33 0.76 15.27
C SER A 509 -6.30 -0.01 13.96
N ALA A 510 -7.39 0.02 13.19
CA ALA A 510 -7.47 -0.61 11.87
C ALA A 510 -6.52 0.05 10.84
N ILE A 511 -6.43 1.39 10.85
CA ILE A 511 -5.47 2.15 10.02
C ILE A 511 -4.04 1.72 10.31
N LEU A 512 -3.66 1.58 11.58
CA LEU A 512 -2.30 1.15 11.91
C LEU A 512 -2.00 -0.25 11.36
N GLN A 513 -2.93 -1.19 11.50
CA GLN A 513 -2.76 -2.54 10.97
C GLN A 513 -2.64 -2.53 9.42
N ALA A 514 -3.43 -1.70 8.75
CA ALA A 514 -3.31 -1.49 7.30
C ALA A 514 -1.95 -0.88 6.92
N GLY A 515 -1.47 0.10 7.68
CA GLY A 515 -0.16 0.71 7.49
C GLY A 515 1.00 -0.26 7.68
N LEU A 516 0.91 -1.18 8.64
CA LEU A 516 1.89 -2.26 8.81
C LEU A 516 1.84 -3.24 7.63
N GLY A 517 0.66 -3.53 7.08
CA GLY A 517 0.50 -4.31 5.85
C GLY A 517 1.10 -3.62 4.63
N MET A 518 0.90 -2.30 4.49
CA MET A 518 1.53 -1.47 3.47
C MET A 518 3.06 -1.49 3.59
N ALA A 519 3.60 -1.37 4.80
CA ALA A 519 5.04 -1.47 5.04
C ALA A 519 5.61 -2.82 4.59
N MET A 520 4.92 -3.95 4.87
CA MET A 520 5.31 -5.27 4.37
C MET A 520 5.18 -5.41 2.85
N SER A 521 4.55 -4.46 2.17
CA SER A 521 4.35 -4.41 0.72
C SER A 521 5.13 -3.26 0.05
N GLY A 522 6.11 -2.66 0.74
CA GLY A 522 7.04 -1.66 0.19
C GLY A 522 6.57 -0.21 0.24
N VAL A 523 5.39 0.09 0.76
CA VAL A 523 4.91 1.47 0.90
C VAL A 523 5.53 2.10 2.15
N SER A 524 6.46 3.04 1.96
CA SER A 524 7.20 3.67 3.07
C SER A 524 6.57 4.97 3.56
N PHE A 525 6.13 5.82 2.65
CA PHE A 525 5.60 7.15 2.98
C PHE A 525 4.09 7.13 2.97
N TRP A 526 3.50 7.16 4.15
CA TRP A 526 2.05 7.19 4.28
C TRP A 526 1.63 7.91 5.56
N GLY A 527 0.36 8.27 5.59
CA GLY A 527 -0.30 8.86 6.74
C GLY A 527 -1.79 8.56 6.70
N TYR A 528 -2.56 9.31 7.49
CA TYR A 528 -4.01 9.24 7.51
C TYR A 528 -4.59 10.61 7.89
N ASP A 529 -5.89 10.74 7.87
CA ASP A 529 -6.58 11.98 8.24
C ASP A 529 -6.64 12.13 9.76
N LEU A 530 -5.75 12.97 10.31
CA LEU A 530 -5.66 13.20 11.74
C LEU A 530 -6.95 13.86 12.23
N GLY A 531 -7.57 13.26 13.23
CA GLY A 531 -8.88 13.62 13.75
C GLY A 531 -10.03 12.87 13.07
N GLY A 532 -9.71 11.99 12.10
CA GLY A 532 -10.68 11.29 11.27
C GLY A 532 -11.28 12.18 10.16
N PHE A 533 -11.64 11.59 9.00
CA PHE A 533 -12.27 12.33 7.91
C PHE A 533 -13.70 12.74 8.28
N TYR A 534 -14.46 11.84 8.87
CA TYR A 534 -15.81 12.10 9.39
C TYR A 534 -15.96 11.65 10.85
N ASN A 535 -16.98 12.17 11.53
CA ASN A 535 -17.22 11.78 12.91
C ASN A 535 -17.86 10.38 13.01
N THR A 536 -17.67 9.73 14.15
CA THR A 536 -18.27 8.42 14.47
C THR A 536 -19.80 8.46 14.33
N GLY A 537 -20.35 7.39 13.77
CA GLY A 537 -21.79 7.19 13.65
C GLY A 537 -22.24 7.00 12.21
N TYR A 538 -22.02 7.97 11.34
CA TYR A 538 -22.32 7.87 9.90
C TYR A 538 -21.69 9.05 9.13
N ILE A 539 -21.52 8.89 7.83
CA ILE A 539 -20.85 9.87 6.95
C ILE A 539 -21.48 11.25 6.98
N GLY A 540 -22.80 11.32 7.15
CA GLY A 540 -23.55 12.59 7.24
C GLY A 540 -23.44 13.30 8.59
N ASN A 541 -22.74 12.74 9.59
CA ASN A 541 -22.55 13.40 10.86
C ASN A 541 -21.51 14.52 10.73
N GLU A 542 -21.97 15.77 10.78
CA GLU A 542 -21.14 16.98 10.69
C GLU A 542 -20.65 17.50 12.03
N GLU A 543 -20.90 16.79 13.12
CA GLU A 543 -20.35 17.15 14.42
C GLU A 543 -18.83 16.95 14.43
N ARG A 544 -18.14 17.74 15.24
CA ARG A 544 -16.71 17.53 15.47
C ARG A 544 -16.48 16.27 16.29
N PRO A 545 -15.35 15.57 16.10
CA PRO A 545 -14.94 14.53 17.02
C PRO A 545 -14.91 15.01 18.47
N ASN A 546 -15.18 14.13 19.40
CA ASN A 546 -14.92 14.44 20.80
C ASN A 546 -13.41 14.68 21.01
N ILE A 547 -13.08 15.38 22.09
CA ILE A 547 -11.70 15.84 22.33
C ILE A 547 -10.72 14.70 22.55
N GLU A 548 -11.12 13.61 23.20
CA GLU A 548 -10.26 12.45 23.47
C GLU A 548 -9.92 11.69 22.17
N ASP A 549 -10.89 11.47 21.29
CA ASP A 549 -10.67 10.83 19.98
C ASP A 549 -9.79 11.72 19.09
N TYR A 550 -10.07 13.04 19.06
CA TYR A 550 -9.26 14.00 18.32
C TYR A 550 -7.80 13.97 18.78
N LEU A 551 -7.56 14.10 20.09
CA LEU A 551 -6.22 14.13 20.65
C LEU A 551 -5.47 12.80 20.45
N SER A 552 -6.15 11.66 20.63
CA SER A 552 -5.59 10.34 20.40
C SER A 552 -5.15 10.17 18.94
N SER A 553 -6.01 10.58 18.00
CA SER A 553 -5.70 10.56 16.57
C SER A 553 -4.50 11.44 16.22
N VAL A 554 -4.53 12.70 16.64
CA VAL A 554 -3.43 13.64 16.35
C VAL A 554 -2.12 13.15 16.95
N GLN A 555 -2.13 12.69 18.22
CA GLN A 555 -0.93 12.19 18.89
C GLN A 555 -0.32 11.01 18.14
N MET A 556 -1.10 10.00 17.74
CA MET A 556 -0.61 8.87 16.94
C MET A 556 -0.06 9.35 15.59
N GLY A 557 -0.80 10.20 14.89
CA GLY A 557 -0.43 10.66 13.55
C GLY A 557 0.86 11.46 13.49
N LEU A 558 1.24 12.12 14.60
CA LEU A 558 2.52 12.83 14.67
C LEU A 558 3.75 11.92 14.80
N TRP A 559 3.54 10.60 14.98
CA TRP A 559 4.57 9.56 14.92
C TRP A 559 4.54 8.74 13.62
N MET A 560 3.63 9.08 12.68
CA MET A 560 3.60 8.49 11.34
C MET A 560 4.60 9.18 10.40
N PRO A 561 4.96 8.57 9.27
CA PRO A 561 5.84 9.19 8.27
C PRO A 561 5.33 10.57 7.85
N LEU A 562 4.05 10.68 7.55
CA LEU A 562 3.41 11.94 7.15
C LEU A 562 2.25 12.28 8.08
N SER A 563 2.03 13.57 8.33
CA SER A 563 1.06 14.05 9.32
C SER A 563 0.20 15.17 8.74
N ARG A 564 -1.05 14.84 8.40
CA ARG A 564 -2.01 15.77 7.82
C ARG A 564 -3.31 15.79 8.64
N ALA A 565 -3.62 16.92 9.26
CA ALA A 565 -4.95 17.16 9.81
C ALA A 565 -5.94 17.38 8.66
N HIS A 566 -7.01 16.59 8.59
CA HIS A 566 -8.02 16.67 7.53
C HIS A 566 -9.35 16.07 7.99
N GLY A 567 -10.45 16.57 7.45
CA GLY A 567 -11.79 16.03 7.70
C GLY A 567 -12.91 16.95 7.25
N LYS A 568 -14.14 16.43 7.24
CA LYS A 568 -15.36 17.18 6.85
C LYS A 568 -15.62 18.38 7.76
N THR A 569 -15.21 18.34 9.03
CA THR A 569 -15.31 19.44 9.98
C THR A 569 -13.92 19.96 10.35
N PRO A 570 -13.81 21.16 10.98
CA PRO A 570 -12.51 21.72 11.34
C PRO A 570 -11.63 20.78 12.14
N ARG A 571 -10.36 20.72 11.78
CA ARG A 571 -9.30 19.94 12.48
C ARG A 571 -8.22 20.84 13.06
N GLU A 572 -8.38 22.14 12.98
CA GLU A 572 -7.49 23.14 13.53
C GLU A 572 -7.53 23.07 15.08
N PRO A 573 -6.35 22.95 15.75
CA PRO A 573 -6.28 22.72 17.20
C PRO A 573 -7.02 23.76 18.05
N TRP A 574 -7.05 25.02 17.62
CA TRP A 574 -7.74 26.11 18.31
C TRP A 574 -9.26 25.99 18.32
N GLN A 575 -9.81 25.11 17.50
CA GLN A 575 -11.24 24.81 17.47
C GLN A 575 -11.68 23.85 18.59
N TYR A 576 -10.72 23.21 19.30
CA TYR A 576 -10.97 22.17 20.32
C TYR A 576 -10.70 22.65 21.75
N GLY A 577 -10.49 23.97 21.95
CA GLY A 577 -10.26 24.58 23.24
C GLY A 577 -8.79 24.63 23.71
N ASP A 578 -8.54 25.31 24.81
CA ASP A 578 -7.17 25.66 25.26
C ASP A 578 -6.32 24.43 25.58
N MET A 579 -6.91 23.38 26.16
CA MET A 579 -6.18 22.15 26.49
C MET A 579 -5.68 21.47 25.22
N ALA A 580 -6.55 21.27 24.24
CA ALA A 580 -6.18 20.65 22.96
C ALA A 580 -5.13 21.50 22.22
N LEU A 581 -5.35 22.83 22.17
CA LEU A 581 -4.40 23.74 21.54
C LEU A 581 -3.00 23.61 22.17
N LYS A 582 -2.92 23.58 23.50
CA LYS A 582 -1.65 23.46 24.24
C LYS A 582 -0.94 22.15 23.95
N GLU A 583 -1.65 21.03 24.04
CA GLU A 583 -1.03 19.69 23.84
C GLU A 583 -0.63 19.49 22.37
N VAL A 584 -1.50 19.81 21.43
CA VAL A 584 -1.22 19.66 19.99
C VAL A 584 -0.06 20.58 19.57
N LYS A 585 0.00 21.83 20.05
CA LYS A 585 1.15 22.72 19.83
C LYS A 585 2.46 22.09 20.30
N LYS A 586 2.48 21.52 21.51
CA LYS A 586 3.64 20.82 22.08
C LYS A 586 4.07 19.65 21.17
N TRP A 587 3.12 18.85 20.69
CA TRP A 587 3.41 17.68 19.86
C TRP A 587 3.86 18.05 18.44
N ILE A 588 3.22 19.05 17.81
CA ILE A 588 3.65 19.56 16.49
C ILE A 588 5.08 20.12 16.58
N ASN A 589 5.38 20.91 17.61
CA ASN A 589 6.73 21.43 17.80
C ASN A 589 7.75 20.30 18.00
N PHE A 590 7.40 19.27 18.77
CA PHE A 590 8.27 18.11 18.92
C PHE A 590 8.49 17.38 17.58
N ARG A 591 7.41 17.19 16.78
CA ARG A 591 7.52 16.61 15.44
C ARG A 591 8.45 17.43 14.53
N HIS A 592 8.29 18.76 14.50
CA HIS A 592 9.20 19.61 13.72
C HIS A 592 10.65 19.41 14.14
N ARG A 593 10.91 19.36 15.45
CA ARG A 593 12.25 19.08 15.96
C ARG A 593 12.76 17.69 15.58
N LEU A 594 11.85 16.72 15.40
CA LEU A 594 12.17 15.34 15.01
C LEU A 594 12.43 15.18 13.51
N VAL A 595 12.14 16.19 12.67
CA VAL A 595 12.31 16.10 11.22
C VAL A 595 13.70 15.62 10.78
N PRO A 596 14.83 16.01 11.41
CA PRO A 596 16.13 15.45 11.07
C PRO A 596 16.19 13.92 11.16
N TYR A 597 15.58 13.33 12.17
CA TYR A 597 15.47 11.87 12.31
C TYR A 597 14.55 11.26 11.26
N LEU A 598 13.38 11.85 11.04
CA LEU A 598 12.41 11.36 10.04
C LEU A 598 13.03 11.39 8.64
N TYR A 599 13.69 12.48 8.28
CA TYR A 599 14.34 12.63 6.97
C TYR A 599 15.51 11.66 6.81
N HIS A 600 16.31 11.46 7.86
CA HIS A 600 17.37 10.44 7.85
C HIS A 600 16.79 9.04 7.61
N THR A 601 15.71 8.68 8.31
CA THR A 601 15.03 7.40 8.14
C THR A 601 14.44 7.25 6.74
N ALA A 602 13.94 8.35 6.16
CA ALA A 602 13.45 8.38 4.78
C ALA A 602 14.58 8.15 3.76
N CYS A 603 15.75 8.77 3.96
CA CYS A 603 16.94 8.51 3.14
C CYS A 603 17.37 7.03 3.21
N GLN A 604 17.35 6.44 4.40
CA GLN A 604 17.63 5.01 4.57
C GLN A 604 16.61 4.16 3.83
N SER A 605 15.32 4.52 3.91
CA SER A 605 14.24 3.82 3.20
C SER A 605 14.41 3.89 1.69
N HIS A 606 14.69 5.07 1.15
CA HIS A 606 14.98 5.27 -0.28
C HIS A 606 16.16 4.42 -0.76
N GLN A 607 17.25 4.37 0.03
CA GLN A 607 18.48 3.66 -0.35
C GLN A 607 18.36 2.14 -0.23
N SER A 608 17.65 1.66 0.80
CA SER A 608 17.62 0.24 1.16
C SER A 608 16.32 -0.46 0.77
N GLY A 609 15.25 0.27 0.47
CA GLY A 609 13.91 -0.28 0.31
C GLY A 609 13.22 -0.69 1.60
N ILE A 610 13.85 -0.46 2.78
CA ILE A 610 13.26 -0.81 4.08
C ILE A 610 12.37 0.34 4.55
N PRO A 611 11.07 0.13 4.84
CA PRO A 611 10.14 1.22 5.14
C PRO A 611 10.47 1.94 6.46
N MET A 612 9.99 3.19 6.58
CA MET A 612 10.18 4.00 7.80
C MET A 612 9.49 3.38 9.01
N ILE A 613 8.24 2.94 8.84
CA ILE A 613 7.48 2.20 9.84
C ILE A 613 7.66 0.70 9.60
N ARG A 614 8.00 -0.05 10.65
CA ARG A 614 8.31 -1.48 10.53
C ARG A 614 7.58 -2.27 11.61
N PRO A 615 6.75 -3.26 11.24
CA PRO A 615 6.17 -4.16 12.23
C PRO A 615 7.27 -4.91 12.98
N LEU A 616 7.02 -5.26 14.25
CA LEU A 616 8.03 -5.93 15.07
C LEU A 616 8.52 -7.25 14.46
N VAL A 617 7.66 -7.96 13.74
CA VAL A 617 8.04 -9.20 13.04
C VAL A 617 9.13 -8.98 11.98
N MET A 618 9.16 -7.80 11.33
CA MET A 618 10.20 -7.47 10.35
C MET A 618 11.56 -7.22 11.01
N GLU A 619 11.56 -6.59 12.19
CA GLU A 619 12.78 -6.27 12.95
C GLU A 619 13.31 -7.44 13.75
N TYR A 620 12.41 -8.28 14.28
CA TYR A 620 12.71 -9.40 15.15
C TYR A 620 12.10 -10.70 14.62
N PRO A 621 12.51 -11.18 13.43
CA PRO A 621 11.87 -12.32 12.76
C PRO A 621 11.99 -13.65 13.50
N LYS A 622 12.95 -13.77 14.41
CA LYS A 622 13.17 -14.97 15.24
C LYS A 622 12.40 -14.94 16.57
N ASP A 623 11.87 -13.79 16.95
CA ASP A 623 11.13 -13.63 18.20
C ASP A 623 9.65 -14.07 17.98
N PRO A 624 9.20 -15.13 18.69
CA PRO A 624 7.84 -15.63 18.51
C PRO A 624 6.78 -14.66 19.03
N ILE A 625 7.11 -13.79 20.00
CA ILE A 625 6.18 -12.80 20.54
C ILE A 625 6.05 -11.61 19.58
N ALA A 626 7.17 -11.15 19.02
CA ALA A 626 7.16 -10.07 18.02
C ALA A 626 6.27 -10.38 16.82
N LYS A 627 6.14 -11.67 16.43
CA LYS A 627 5.23 -12.11 15.35
C LYS A 627 3.75 -11.94 15.69
N THR A 628 3.40 -11.83 16.94
CA THR A 628 2.00 -11.65 17.40
C THR A 628 1.63 -10.19 17.63
N GLN A 629 2.62 -9.27 17.59
CA GLN A 629 2.39 -7.85 17.83
C GLN A 629 1.84 -7.18 16.57
N ASN A 630 0.69 -6.57 16.67
CA ASN A 630 -0.04 -5.96 15.54
C ASN A 630 -0.35 -4.46 15.73
N LEU A 631 0.02 -3.87 16.86
CA LEU A 631 -0.23 -2.48 17.21
C LEU A 631 1.02 -1.72 17.66
N SER A 632 2.16 -2.39 17.79
CA SER A 632 3.45 -1.77 18.08
C SER A 632 4.35 -1.85 16.86
N TYR A 633 5.15 -0.81 16.64
CA TYR A 633 6.01 -0.72 15.47
C TYR A 633 7.31 0.02 15.79
N MET A 634 8.33 -0.23 14.98
CA MET A 634 9.55 0.59 14.95
C MET A 634 9.37 1.73 13.96
N LEU A 635 9.70 2.96 14.39
CA LEU A 635 9.93 4.10 13.51
C LEU A 635 11.45 4.25 13.33
N GLY A 636 11.95 3.88 12.16
CA GLY A 636 13.38 3.74 11.93
C GLY A 636 14.02 2.68 12.84
N ASP A 637 15.31 2.82 13.11
CA ASP A 637 16.09 1.86 13.90
C ASP A 637 16.02 2.13 15.41
N ALA A 638 15.57 3.33 15.83
CA ALA A 638 15.76 3.82 17.19
C ALA A 638 14.51 3.85 18.05
N LEU A 639 13.32 4.01 17.47
CA LEU A 639 12.10 4.27 18.24
C LEU A 639 11.08 3.14 18.09
N LEU A 640 10.61 2.63 19.23
CA LEU A 640 9.43 1.76 19.30
C LEU A 640 8.24 2.60 19.73
N ILE A 641 7.16 2.54 18.96
CA ILE A 641 5.91 3.27 19.18
C ILE A 641 4.82 2.25 19.49
N SER A 642 4.06 2.47 20.55
CA SER A 642 2.94 1.61 20.95
C SER A 642 1.72 2.45 21.33
N PRO A 643 0.74 2.60 20.42
CA PRO A 643 -0.54 3.21 20.73
C PRO A 643 -1.38 2.33 21.66
N GLY A 644 -2.00 2.95 22.65
CA GLY A 644 -2.92 2.29 23.60
C GLY A 644 -4.36 2.23 23.11
N PHE A 645 -4.75 3.15 22.21
CA PHE A 645 -6.11 3.33 21.71
C PHE A 645 -7.14 3.46 22.85
N ASP A 646 -8.17 2.61 22.88
CA ASP A 646 -9.30 2.62 23.83
C ASP A 646 -9.09 1.74 25.07
N ARG A 647 -7.85 1.27 25.28
CA ARG A 647 -7.52 0.42 26.44
C ARG A 647 -7.10 1.28 27.62
N ASP A 648 -7.79 1.14 28.76
CA ASP A 648 -7.40 1.80 30.01
C ASP A 648 -6.05 1.28 30.53
N GLU A 649 -5.82 -0.02 30.33
CA GLU A 649 -4.57 -0.69 30.66
C GLU A 649 -4.22 -1.75 29.60
N TYR A 650 -2.94 -1.98 29.35
CA TYR A 650 -2.49 -3.04 28.44
C TYR A 650 -1.04 -3.45 28.73
N GLU A 651 -0.74 -4.69 28.29
CA GLU A 651 0.62 -5.24 28.31
C GLU A 651 1.33 -4.90 27.00
N LEU A 652 2.40 -4.15 27.08
CA LEU A 652 3.26 -3.77 25.95
C LEU A 652 4.49 -4.66 25.92
N TYR A 653 4.73 -5.34 24.80
CA TYR A 653 5.92 -6.15 24.62
C TYR A 653 7.10 -5.31 24.10
N LEU A 654 8.21 -5.38 24.83
CA LEU A 654 9.51 -4.84 24.41
C LEU A 654 10.39 -5.99 23.90
N PRO A 655 10.81 -6.00 22.62
CA PRO A 655 11.66 -7.05 22.06
C PRO A 655 13.11 -6.96 22.58
N GLU A 656 13.97 -7.86 22.12
CA GLU A 656 15.38 -7.94 22.53
C GLU A 656 16.09 -6.58 22.50
N GLY A 657 16.85 -6.28 23.57
CA GLY A 657 17.59 -5.04 23.79
C GLY A 657 17.19 -4.34 25.08
N ARG A 658 17.72 -3.15 25.32
CA ARG A 658 17.30 -2.27 26.42
C ARG A 658 16.58 -1.06 25.85
N TRP A 659 15.56 -0.63 26.56
CA TRP A 659 14.62 0.38 26.11
C TRP A 659 14.43 1.46 27.15
N GLN A 660 14.46 2.72 26.74
CA GLN A 660 14.16 3.86 27.61
C GLN A 660 12.87 4.53 27.15
N ASP A 661 11.87 4.63 28.02
CA ASP A 661 10.71 5.49 27.78
C ASP A 661 11.18 6.94 27.63
N ILE A 662 10.80 7.58 26.52
CA ILE A 662 11.31 8.94 26.23
C ILE A 662 10.71 10.01 27.13
N GLU A 663 9.58 9.75 27.79
CA GLU A 663 8.89 10.68 28.67
C GLU A 663 9.33 10.48 30.13
N SER A 664 9.14 9.30 30.71
CA SER A 664 9.50 9.00 32.11
C SER A 664 10.98 8.83 32.34
N LYS A 665 11.77 8.52 31.29
CA LYS A 665 13.19 8.14 31.33
C LYS A 665 13.47 6.81 32.05
N GLU A 666 12.44 6.05 32.38
CA GLU A 666 12.61 4.70 32.92
C GLU A 666 13.20 3.77 31.87
N VAL A 667 14.01 2.83 32.36
CA VAL A 667 14.74 1.87 31.52
C VAL A 667 14.23 0.47 31.79
N TYR A 668 13.96 -0.25 30.70
CA TYR A 668 13.43 -1.61 30.74
C TYR A 668 14.38 -2.56 30.01
N GLU A 669 14.53 -3.77 30.54
CA GLU A 669 15.15 -4.88 29.81
C GLU A 669 14.15 -5.43 28.80
N GLY A 670 14.63 -5.78 27.59
CA GLY A 670 13.79 -6.37 26.56
C GLY A 670 13.41 -7.82 26.82
N MET A 671 12.67 -8.42 25.87
CA MET A 671 12.03 -9.73 25.98
C MET A 671 11.06 -9.81 27.18
N THR A 672 10.37 -8.71 27.46
CA THR A 672 9.46 -8.57 28.60
C THR A 672 8.19 -7.82 28.22
N PHE A 673 7.17 -8.00 29.02
CA PHE A 673 5.95 -7.19 28.95
C PHE A 673 6.03 -6.08 30.01
N VAL A 674 5.63 -4.88 29.62
CA VAL A 674 5.51 -3.71 30.48
C VAL A 674 4.04 -3.38 30.63
N HIS A 675 3.57 -3.32 31.87
CA HIS A 675 2.20 -2.90 32.17
C HIS A 675 2.07 -1.40 31.95
N ILE A 676 1.13 -0.99 31.12
CA ILE A 676 0.82 0.41 30.78
C ILE A 676 -0.58 0.75 31.27
N GLU A 677 -0.66 1.79 32.09
CA GLU A 677 -1.92 2.44 32.45
C GLU A 677 -2.09 3.72 31.62
N ASN A 678 -3.21 3.84 30.92
CA ASN A 678 -3.60 5.06 30.23
C ASN A 678 -4.44 5.95 31.14
N LYS A 679 -4.26 7.26 31.00
CA LYS A 679 -5.08 8.27 31.67
C LYS A 679 -5.70 9.19 30.64
N ALA A 680 -6.84 9.79 30.97
CA ALA A 680 -7.46 10.80 30.12
C ALA A 680 -6.48 11.97 29.88
N PHE A 681 -6.54 12.60 28.72
CA PHE A 681 -5.69 13.76 28.42
C PHE A 681 -5.92 14.92 29.39
N ALA A 682 -7.17 15.11 29.87
CA ALA A 682 -7.49 16.11 30.89
C ALA A 682 -6.70 15.92 32.19
N ASP A 683 -6.32 14.69 32.53
CA ASP A 683 -5.53 14.32 33.71
C ASP A 683 -4.02 14.21 33.41
N GLY A 684 -3.56 14.76 32.28
CA GLY A 684 -2.17 14.69 31.85
C GLY A 684 -1.77 13.33 31.29
N GLY A 685 -2.74 12.57 30.78
CA GLY A 685 -2.52 11.25 30.16
C GLY A 685 -1.96 11.34 28.73
N THR A 686 -1.71 10.16 28.20
CA THR A 686 -1.24 9.96 26.81
C THR A 686 -1.87 8.69 26.23
N SER A 687 -2.19 8.71 24.95
CA SER A 687 -2.74 7.55 24.25
C SER A 687 -1.68 6.64 23.62
N LEU A 688 -0.39 6.96 23.79
CA LEU A 688 0.71 6.13 23.25
C LEU A 688 1.95 6.19 24.14
N ARG A 689 2.82 5.20 23.96
CA ARG A 689 4.16 5.15 24.57
C ARG A 689 5.22 5.10 23.49
N VAL A 690 6.34 5.74 23.76
CA VAL A 690 7.50 5.78 22.86
C VAL A 690 8.76 5.38 23.62
N PHE A 691 9.47 4.41 23.10
CA PHE A 691 10.70 3.91 23.70
C PHE A 691 11.88 4.09 22.75
N GLN A 692 12.99 4.58 23.27
CA GLN A 692 14.26 4.65 22.56
C GLN A 692 15.08 3.40 22.83
N LYS A 693 15.61 2.80 21.77
CA LYS A 693 16.50 1.64 21.85
C LYS A 693 17.89 2.06 22.34
N GLU A 694 18.51 1.24 23.21
CA GLU A 694 19.88 1.45 23.68
C GLU A 694 20.88 1.50 22.51
N GLY A 695 21.90 2.33 22.67
CA GLY A 695 22.95 2.52 21.65
C GLY A 695 22.53 3.36 20.45
N THR A 696 21.32 3.94 20.46
CA THR A 696 20.84 4.81 19.40
C THR A 696 20.94 6.29 19.78
N SER A 697 21.03 7.13 18.75
CA SER A 697 21.09 8.58 18.88
C SER A 697 20.11 9.21 17.87
N ILE A 698 19.21 10.02 18.36
CA ILE A 698 18.13 10.62 17.57
C ILE A 698 18.43 12.10 17.37
N PRO A 699 18.71 12.56 16.15
CA PRO A 699 18.92 13.98 15.87
C PRO A 699 17.61 14.74 15.95
N LEU A 700 17.68 15.87 16.61
CA LEU A 700 16.59 16.84 16.75
C LEU A 700 17.12 18.22 16.37
N PHE A 701 16.29 19.10 15.83
CA PHE A 701 16.68 20.52 15.78
C PHE A 701 16.93 21.04 17.20
N ALA A 702 18.05 21.72 17.38
CA ALA A 702 18.49 22.30 18.68
C ALA A 702 17.56 23.43 19.13
N GLN A 703 16.91 24.12 18.18
CA GLN A 703 15.91 25.15 18.48
C GLN A 703 14.74 24.55 19.24
N LYS A 704 14.32 25.19 20.33
CA LYS A 704 13.21 24.69 21.17
C LYS A 704 11.82 24.90 20.55
N GLU A 705 11.70 25.93 19.71
CA GLU A 705 10.48 26.20 18.93
C GLU A 705 10.83 26.22 17.45
N VAL A 706 10.26 25.29 16.69
CA VAL A 706 10.41 25.17 15.23
C VAL A 706 9.01 25.24 14.63
N LEU A 707 8.70 26.36 13.97
CA LEU A 707 7.37 26.56 13.38
C LEU A 707 7.26 25.99 11.97
N HIS A 708 8.38 25.91 11.24
CA HIS A 708 8.43 25.36 9.89
C HIS A 708 9.70 24.55 9.70
N VAL A 709 9.62 23.51 8.89
CA VAL A 709 10.80 22.79 8.45
C VAL A 709 11.66 23.74 7.60
N PRO A 710 12.96 23.90 7.94
CA PRO A 710 13.83 24.79 7.16
C PRO A 710 13.87 24.40 5.69
N ALA A 711 13.77 25.39 4.79
CA ALA A 711 13.86 25.17 3.35
C ALA A 711 15.24 24.67 2.91
N GLN A 712 16.31 25.09 3.65
CA GLN A 712 17.68 24.64 3.41
C GLN A 712 18.03 23.44 4.27
N LEU A 713 18.95 22.60 3.77
CA LEU A 713 19.53 21.52 4.56
C LEU A 713 20.26 22.09 5.78
N TRP A 714 20.02 21.46 6.92
CA TRP A 714 20.66 21.82 8.20
C TRP A 714 22.10 21.33 8.29
N LYS A 715 22.88 22.01 9.12
CA LYS A 715 24.25 21.63 9.48
C LYS A 715 24.24 20.90 10.83
N GLN A 716 25.36 20.26 11.16
CA GLN A 716 25.51 19.57 12.45
C GLN A 716 25.33 20.50 13.65
N GLU A 717 25.74 21.76 13.56
CA GLU A 717 25.56 22.79 14.58
C GLU A 717 24.08 23.15 14.85
N ASP A 718 23.20 22.85 13.92
CA ASP A 718 21.74 23.07 14.04
C ASP A 718 21.06 21.93 14.83
N LEU A 719 21.80 20.87 15.19
CA LEU A 719 21.25 19.66 15.77
C LEU A 719 21.69 19.45 17.22
N GLU A 720 20.75 18.93 18.01
CA GLU A 720 21.03 18.25 19.27
C GLU A 720 20.66 16.78 19.17
N PHE A 721 21.13 15.96 20.11
CA PHE A 721 20.94 14.51 20.04
C PHE A 721 20.31 13.98 21.32
N MET A 722 19.17 13.31 21.17
CA MET A 722 18.61 12.48 22.21
C MET A 722 19.30 11.11 22.16
N THR A 723 20.14 10.80 23.15
CA THR A 723 20.95 9.57 23.18
C THR A 723 20.61 8.72 24.40
N PHE A 724 20.51 7.41 24.17
CA PHE A 724 20.42 6.43 25.24
C PHE A 724 21.66 5.54 25.23
N GLN A 725 22.57 5.74 26.21
CA GLN A 725 23.90 5.15 26.36
C GLN A 725 24.80 5.16 25.12
N LYS A 726 25.90 5.87 25.22
CA LYS A 726 26.86 6.13 24.13
C LYS A 726 27.36 4.88 23.42
N LYS A 727 27.00 4.74 22.13
CA LYS A 727 27.90 4.39 21.01
C LYS A 727 27.13 4.31 19.70
N MET A 728 27.22 5.29 18.87
CA MET A 728 27.61 5.18 17.45
C MET A 728 27.45 6.52 16.75
N LEU A 729 28.49 6.93 16.05
CA LEU A 729 28.47 7.99 15.06
C LEU A 729 27.48 7.59 13.95
N ILE A 730 26.45 8.37 13.77
CA ILE A 730 25.45 8.16 12.71
C ILE A 730 25.90 8.96 11.49
N SER A 731 25.98 8.32 10.33
CA SER A 731 26.17 9.04 9.07
C SER A 731 24.86 9.67 8.64
N TYR A 732 24.87 10.98 8.37
CA TYR A 732 23.69 11.73 7.92
C TYR A 732 23.67 11.90 6.41
N CYS A 733 22.48 11.79 5.83
CA CYS A 733 22.26 12.15 4.43
C CYS A 733 21.94 13.63 4.31
N ALA A 734 22.76 14.37 3.54
CA ALA A 734 22.45 15.68 3.02
C ALA A 734 22.72 15.64 1.50
N GLN A 735 21.80 16.10 0.68
CA GLN A 735 21.89 16.16 -0.77
C GLN A 735 22.35 14.84 -1.44
N ASN A 736 21.65 13.72 -1.24
CA ASN A 736 22.03 12.42 -1.81
C ASN A 736 23.45 11.94 -1.47
N ARG A 737 24.09 12.50 -0.45
CA ARG A 737 25.39 12.07 0.06
C ARG A 737 25.30 11.79 1.56
N CYS A 738 25.63 10.56 1.96
CA CYS A 738 25.82 10.24 3.38
C CYS A 738 27.05 10.94 3.93
N ILE A 739 26.86 11.81 4.92
CA ILE A 739 27.96 12.39 5.67
C ILE A 739 28.24 11.47 6.84
N LYS A 740 29.42 10.84 6.87
CA LYS A 740 29.93 10.14 8.05
C LYS A 740 30.35 11.16 9.10
N ILE A 741 29.75 11.11 10.27
CA ILE A 741 30.15 11.89 11.45
C ILE A 741 30.78 10.94 12.47
#